data_c4bc328b41354b0c18a4b8d54ba0b2da
#
_entry.id   c4bc328b41354b0c18a4b8d54ba0b2da
#
_cell.length_a   1.000
_cell.length_b   1.000
_cell.length_c   1.000
_cell.angle_alpha   90.00
_cell.angle_beta   90.00
_cell.angle_gamma   90.00
#
_symmetry.space_group_name_H-M   'P 1'
#
loop_
_entity.id
_entity.type
_entity.pdbx_description
1 polymer ?
#
loop_
_entity_poly.entity_id
_entity_poly.type
_entity_poly.pdbx_seq_one_letter_code
_entity_poly.pdbx_strand_id
1 'polypeptide(L)'
;MKEKAFLKMKAFFFVLLLTFAMLFMPAFGKADIAFAKENQNYAELLQKSILFYEAQRSGKLPEGSRLNWRGDSALEDGKDVGHDLTGGWYDAGDHVKFGLPMAYSAAVLSWSVYEYRDAYEAAGQLDAILDNIRWATDYFIKAHTGPYEFWGQVGHGAQDHAWWGPAEVMPMKRPAYKIDAACPGSDLAGGTAAALASASIIFQPTDASYSNKLLAHAKELYDFADRYRGKYSDCITDAQQYYNSWSGYKDELTWGAVWLYLATGEQNYLDKALSSVSDWGDPANWPYRWTLSWDDVTYGAQLLLARLTNESRFTTSVERNLDYWSTGYNYNGSTERITYTPGGLAWLEQWGSLRYASNAAFLAFVYSDWVKDAGKAKRYRDFAVQQMNYMLGDNPQQRSFIVGYGTNPPKHPHHRTAHGSWADHMNVPENHRHTLYGALVGGPGKDDSYRDETNDYVSNEVAIDYNAAFTGNAAKMFQLYGAGQSPLPHFPEKETPEDEFFAEASINSSGNNYSEIRVQLNNRSGWPAKKTDKLSFRYYVDLTEAVNAGFSSEDIKISTGYNEGASVSQLKPYHIGEHIYYTEVSFSGVMIYPGGQSAHKKEVQFRLAAPAGTSFWNPKNDHSYWGLSHTLAKTRYIPVYDEGRLVFGNEPD
;
A
#
# COMPACT_ATOMS: atom_id res chain seq x y z
N MET A 1 -82.12 -9.71 -15.70
CA MET A 1 -81.19 -10.17 -14.66
C MET A 1 -80.17 -11.21 -15.10
N LYS A 2 -80.44 -12.02 -16.11
CA LYS A 2 -79.46 -13.06 -16.62
C LYS A 2 -78.27 -12.51 -17.41
N GLU A 3 -78.44 -11.42 -18.13
CA GLU A 3 -77.33 -10.84 -18.93
C GLU A 3 -76.25 -10.09 -18.11
N LYS A 4 -76.65 -9.45 -16.98
CA LYS A 4 -75.67 -8.80 -16.11
C LYS A 4 -74.79 -9.78 -15.30
N ALA A 5 -75.33 -11.02 -15.05
CA ALA A 5 -74.56 -12.07 -14.40
C ALA A 5 -73.51 -12.69 -15.35
N PHE A 6 -73.82 -12.79 -16.65
CA PHE A 6 -72.94 -13.36 -17.65
C PHE A 6 -71.74 -12.42 -17.99
N LEU A 7 -72.00 -11.11 -17.96
CA LEU A 7 -70.94 -10.11 -18.17
C LEU A 7 -69.97 -10.04 -16.96
N LYS A 8 -70.47 -10.18 -15.71
CA LYS A 8 -69.61 -10.23 -14.54
C LYS A 8 -68.79 -11.53 -14.46
N MET A 9 -69.33 -12.63 -14.95
CA MET A 9 -68.62 -13.91 -14.97
C MET A 9 -67.50 -13.91 -16.04
N LYS A 10 -67.69 -13.27 -17.20
CA LYS A 10 -66.65 -13.09 -18.23
C LYS A 10 -65.55 -12.15 -17.76
N ALA A 11 -65.86 -11.07 -17.06
CA ALA A 11 -64.88 -10.16 -16.48
C ALA A 11 -64.05 -10.84 -15.36
N PHE A 12 -64.70 -11.71 -14.55
CA PHE A 12 -64.00 -12.45 -13.46
C PHE A 12 -63.06 -13.52 -14.05
N PHE A 13 -63.45 -14.21 -15.14
CA PHE A 13 -62.60 -15.17 -15.83
C PHE A 13 -61.43 -14.50 -16.56
N PHE A 14 -61.63 -13.29 -17.11
CA PHE A 14 -60.56 -12.55 -17.79
C PHE A 14 -59.51 -11.97 -16.79
N VAL A 15 -59.95 -11.55 -15.63
CA VAL A 15 -59.05 -11.12 -14.54
C VAL A 15 -58.32 -12.32 -13.91
N LEU A 16 -58.97 -13.49 -13.80
CA LEU A 16 -58.33 -14.71 -13.32
C LEU A 16 -57.29 -15.27 -14.30
N LEU A 17 -57.53 -15.15 -15.64
CA LEU A 17 -56.58 -15.54 -16.64
C LEU A 17 -55.36 -14.59 -16.71
N LEU A 18 -55.57 -13.29 -16.47
CA LEU A 18 -54.48 -12.31 -16.37
C LEU A 18 -53.62 -12.48 -15.11
N THR A 19 -54.24 -12.83 -13.99
CA THR A 19 -53.50 -13.13 -12.75
C THR A 19 -52.77 -14.48 -12.81
N PHE A 20 -53.33 -15.49 -13.51
CA PHE A 20 -52.62 -16.77 -13.72
C PHE A 20 -51.51 -16.69 -14.74
N ALA A 21 -51.62 -15.81 -15.74
CA ALA A 21 -50.54 -15.54 -16.70
C ALA A 21 -49.38 -14.75 -16.06
N MET A 22 -49.61 -13.96 -15.00
CA MET A 22 -48.55 -13.31 -14.21
C MET A 22 -47.85 -14.24 -13.19
N LEU A 23 -48.48 -15.38 -12.84
CA LEU A 23 -47.91 -16.36 -11.90
C LEU A 23 -47.10 -17.48 -12.58
N PHE A 24 -47.15 -17.58 -13.90
CA PHE A 24 -46.41 -18.54 -14.71
C PHE A 24 -45.57 -17.86 -15.80
N MET A 25 -45.09 -16.61 -15.59
CA MET A 25 -43.88 -16.20 -16.27
C MET A 25 -42.74 -16.99 -15.61
N PRO A 26 -42.03 -17.88 -16.34
CA PRO A 26 -40.75 -18.33 -15.85
C PRO A 26 -39.99 -17.06 -15.55
N ALA A 27 -39.38 -16.98 -14.39
CA ALA A 27 -38.31 -16.03 -14.13
C ALA A 27 -37.21 -16.36 -15.17
N PHE A 28 -37.36 -15.82 -16.38
CA PHE A 28 -36.23 -15.58 -17.22
C PHE A 28 -35.40 -14.65 -16.36
N GLY A 29 -34.40 -15.22 -15.69
CA GLY A 29 -33.36 -14.46 -15.06
C GLY A 29 -33.01 -13.39 -16.09
N LYS A 30 -33.13 -12.14 -15.70
CA LYS A 30 -32.52 -11.06 -16.47
C LYS A 30 -31.10 -11.55 -16.72
N ALA A 31 -30.78 -11.85 -17.97
CA ALA A 31 -29.39 -11.88 -18.36
C ALA A 31 -28.94 -10.44 -18.07
N ASP A 32 -28.45 -10.22 -16.85
CA ASP A 32 -27.87 -8.95 -16.46
C ASP A 32 -26.68 -8.78 -17.40
N ILE A 33 -26.90 -7.98 -18.43
CA ILE A 33 -25.81 -7.48 -19.25
C ILE A 33 -24.98 -6.68 -18.28
N ALA A 34 -23.74 -7.11 -18.02
CA ALA A 34 -22.81 -6.38 -17.19
C ALA A 34 -22.52 -5.03 -17.86
N PHE A 35 -23.22 -4.00 -17.44
CA PHE A 35 -22.98 -2.63 -17.85
C PHE A 35 -22.04 -1.97 -16.82
N ALA A 36 -21.23 -1.02 -17.29
CA ALA A 36 -20.52 -0.12 -16.39
C ALA A 36 -21.53 0.56 -15.43
N LYS A 37 -21.13 0.70 -14.18
CA LYS A 37 -21.95 1.42 -13.20
C LYS A 37 -22.04 2.88 -13.61
N GLU A 38 -23.26 3.41 -13.71
CA GLU A 38 -23.48 4.84 -13.98
C GLU A 38 -22.72 5.68 -12.93
N ASN A 39 -22.01 6.72 -13.36
CA ASN A 39 -21.23 7.67 -12.55
C ASN A 39 -19.87 7.19 -12.01
N GLN A 40 -19.28 6.13 -12.55
CA GLN A 40 -17.88 5.80 -12.23
C GLN A 40 -16.93 6.59 -13.14
N ASN A 41 -15.90 7.22 -12.56
CA ASN A 41 -14.78 7.80 -13.32
C ASN A 41 -13.62 6.80 -13.39
N TYR A 42 -13.52 6.06 -14.49
CA TYR A 42 -12.48 5.04 -14.68
C TYR A 42 -11.08 5.64 -14.90
N ALA A 43 -10.99 6.89 -15.39
CA ALA A 43 -9.70 7.59 -15.47
C ALA A 43 -9.15 7.93 -14.08
N GLU A 44 -10.00 8.36 -13.17
CA GLU A 44 -9.68 8.56 -11.75
C GLU A 44 -9.32 7.25 -11.05
N LEU A 45 -10.08 6.17 -11.31
CA LEU A 45 -9.79 4.84 -10.77
C LEU A 45 -8.37 4.39 -11.14
N LEU A 46 -8.03 4.49 -12.43
CA LEU A 46 -6.71 4.14 -12.94
C LEU A 46 -5.61 5.01 -12.33
N GLN A 47 -5.83 6.33 -12.28
CA GLN A 47 -4.90 7.28 -11.66
C GLN A 47 -4.60 6.91 -10.19
N LYS A 48 -5.64 6.61 -9.41
CA LYS A 48 -5.52 6.26 -7.98
C LYS A 48 -4.85 4.89 -7.80
N SER A 49 -5.20 3.89 -8.60
CA SER A 49 -4.59 2.55 -8.49
C SER A 49 -3.07 2.58 -8.75
N ILE A 50 -2.60 3.46 -9.63
CA ILE A 50 -1.17 3.68 -9.89
C ILE A 50 -0.51 4.42 -8.72
N LEU A 51 -1.18 5.40 -8.11
CA LEU A 51 -0.64 6.18 -6.99
C LEU A 51 -0.34 5.30 -5.76
N PHE A 52 -1.06 4.20 -5.57
CA PHE A 52 -0.78 3.23 -4.52
C PHE A 52 0.69 2.76 -4.56
N TYR A 53 1.23 2.47 -5.74
CA TYR A 53 2.62 2.03 -5.88
C TYR A 53 3.64 3.11 -5.50
N GLU A 54 3.31 4.40 -5.65
CA GLU A 54 4.17 5.47 -5.15
C GLU A 54 4.20 5.52 -3.62
N ALA A 55 3.09 5.18 -2.97
CA ALA A 55 3.04 5.06 -1.52
C ALA A 55 3.87 3.88 -0.99
N GLN A 56 4.08 2.83 -1.80
CA GLN A 56 4.86 1.65 -1.44
C GLN A 56 6.37 1.81 -1.70
N ARG A 57 6.83 2.89 -2.31
CA ARG A 57 8.25 3.10 -2.64
C ARG A 57 9.13 3.10 -1.40
N SER A 58 10.22 2.32 -1.45
CA SER A 58 11.33 2.30 -0.50
C SER A 58 12.53 3.03 -1.11
N GLY A 59 13.45 3.50 -0.29
CA GLY A 59 14.67 4.19 -0.71
C GLY A 59 14.54 5.70 -0.72
N LYS A 60 15.43 6.36 -1.46
CA LYS A 60 15.39 7.80 -1.67
C LYS A 60 14.32 8.14 -2.70
N LEU A 61 13.31 8.89 -2.29
CA LEU A 61 12.22 9.28 -3.17
C LEU A 61 12.67 10.36 -4.19
N PRO A 62 12.03 10.42 -5.38
CA PRO A 62 12.34 11.44 -6.35
C PRO A 62 11.91 12.83 -5.86
N GLU A 63 12.64 13.87 -6.31
CA GLU A 63 12.19 15.25 -6.14
C GLU A 63 10.83 15.43 -6.80
N GLY A 64 9.88 16.02 -6.06
CA GLY A 64 8.52 16.19 -6.55
C GLY A 64 7.61 14.98 -6.37
N SER A 65 7.96 14.05 -5.47
CA SER A 65 7.03 12.99 -5.02
C SER A 65 5.64 13.57 -4.74
N ARG A 66 4.61 12.91 -5.27
CA ARG A 66 3.23 13.43 -5.19
C ARG A 66 2.63 13.32 -3.79
N LEU A 67 3.12 12.39 -2.97
CA LEU A 67 2.63 12.14 -1.60
C LEU A 67 3.51 12.88 -0.59
N ASN A 68 3.02 13.99 -0.04
CA ASN A 68 3.78 14.81 0.89
C ASN A 68 3.95 14.19 2.29
N TRP A 69 3.26 13.08 2.57
CA TRP A 69 3.43 12.30 3.79
C TRP A 69 4.45 11.16 3.67
N ARG A 70 4.95 10.87 2.44
CA ARG A 70 6.04 9.93 2.22
C ARG A 70 7.37 10.67 2.12
N GLY A 71 8.39 10.06 2.70
CA GLY A 71 9.77 10.53 2.68
C GLY A 71 10.77 9.42 2.39
N ASP A 72 12.04 9.77 2.37
CA ASP A 72 13.14 8.82 2.23
C ASP A 72 13.12 7.80 3.37
N SER A 73 13.29 6.51 3.03
CA SER A 73 13.25 5.43 4.01
C SER A 73 14.14 4.27 3.58
N ALA A 74 14.58 3.44 4.53
CA ALA A 74 15.40 2.25 4.25
C ALA A 74 16.66 2.54 3.41
N LEU A 75 17.31 3.69 3.65
CA LEU A 75 18.50 4.15 2.92
C LEU A 75 19.76 3.32 3.18
N GLU A 76 19.70 2.43 4.17
CA GLU A 76 20.79 1.55 4.58
C GLU A 76 20.62 0.12 4.07
N ASP A 77 19.55 -0.17 3.32
CA ASP A 77 19.26 -1.51 2.83
C ASP A 77 20.43 -2.07 2.00
N GLY A 78 20.90 -3.26 2.39
CA GLY A 78 22.02 -3.95 1.77
C GLY A 78 23.41 -3.59 2.30
N LYS A 79 23.55 -2.61 3.21
CA LYS A 79 24.86 -2.29 3.84
C LYS A 79 25.42 -3.47 4.63
N ASP A 80 24.57 -4.29 5.25
CA ASP A 80 24.95 -5.48 6.01
C ASP A 80 25.66 -6.53 5.14
N VAL A 81 25.42 -6.52 3.84
CA VAL A 81 25.96 -7.47 2.85
C VAL A 81 26.89 -6.80 1.82
N GLY A 82 27.16 -5.50 1.96
CA GLY A 82 28.07 -4.74 1.10
C GLY A 82 27.51 -4.40 -0.29
N HIS A 83 26.18 -4.42 -0.47
CA HIS A 83 25.49 -4.07 -1.71
C HIS A 83 24.52 -2.91 -1.51
N ASP A 84 24.21 -2.18 -2.58
CA ASP A 84 23.11 -1.22 -2.62
C ASP A 84 21.80 -1.96 -2.96
N LEU A 85 20.96 -2.21 -1.95
CA LEU A 85 19.64 -2.79 -2.10
C LEU A 85 18.54 -1.77 -1.78
N THR A 86 18.81 -0.48 -1.93
CA THR A 86 17.82 0.59 -1.78
C THR A 86 16.89 0.63 -2.99
N GLY A 87 15.66 1.10 -2.78
CA GLY A 87 14.62 1.11 -3.82
C GLY A 87 13.68 -0.07 -3.74
N GLY A 88 12.90 -0.31 -4.78
CA GLY A 88 11.83 -1.29 -4.79
C GLY A 88 10.61 -0.85 -3.98
N TRP A 89 9.67 -1.77 -3.79
CA TRP A 89 8.45 -1.52 -3.03
C TRP A 89 8.46 -2.28 -1.70
N TYR A 90 7.90 -1.68 -0.67
CA TYR A 90 7.37 -2.41 0.46
C TYR A 90 6.21 -3.28 0.00
N ASP A 91 6.04 -4.44 0.61
CA ASP A 91 5.13 -5.46 0.13
C ASP A 91 3.65 -5.09 0.32
N ALA A 92 3.26 -4.85 1.55
CA ALA A 92 1.87 -4.67 1.94
C ALA A 92 1.72 -3.46 2.88
N GLY A 93 1.08 -3.63 4.02
CA GLY A 93 1.06 -2.62 5.08
C GLY A 93 2.28 -2.64 6.00
N ASP A 94 3.19 -3.57 5.78
CA ASP A 94 4.50 -3.73 6.42
C ASP A 94 5.62 -3.02 5.65
N HIS A 95 6.86 -3.24 6.05
CA HIS A 95 8.04 -2.63 5.42
C HIS A 95 9.07 -3.65 4.93
N VAL A 96 8.71 -4.93 4.86
CA VAL A 96 9.56 -5.95 4.23
C VAL A 96 9.51 -5.78 2.72
N LYS A 97 10.63 -6.02 2.05
CA LYS A 97 10.70 -6.17 0.59
C LYS A 97 10.79 -7.64 0.27
N PHE A 98 9.66 -8.26 -0.10
CA PHE A 98 9.59 -9.65 -0.56
C PHE A 98 9.72 -9.70 -2.09
N GLY A 99 10.77 -10.37 -2.57
CA GLY A 99 11.10 -10.40 -4.00
C GLY A 99 10.06 -11.12 -4.86
N LEU A 100 9.50 -12.24 -4.38
CA LEU A 100 8.55 -13.03 -5.18
C LEU A 100 7.25 -12.28 -5.50
N PRO A 101 6.49 -11.72 -4.54
CA PRO A 101 5.31 -10.94 -4.84
C PRO A 101 5.65 -9.63 -5.58
N MET A 102 6.84 -9.04 -5.38
CA MET A 102 7.27 -7.87 -6.13
C MET A 102 7.52 -8.22 -7.61
N ALA A 103 8.15 -9.35 -7.90
CA ALA A 103 8.37 -9.84 -9.26
C ALA A 103 7.03 -10.12 -9.97
N TYR A 104 6.11 -10.81 -9.30
CA TYR A 104 4.75 -11.02 -9.78
C TYR A 104 4.05 -9.70 -10.12
N SER A 105 4.06 -8.75 -9.19
CA SER A 105 3.39 -7.47 -9.34
C SER A 105 3.95 -6.67 -10.53
N ALA A 106 5.27 -6.60 -10.65
CA ALA A 106 5.93 -5.91 -11.76
C ALA A 106 5.66 -6.59 -13.11
N ALA A 107 5.62 -7.93 -13.16
CA ALA A 107 5.29 -8.69 -14.36
C ALA A 107 3.84 -8.45 -14.81
N VAL A 108 2.87 -8.48 -13.87
CA VAL A 108 1.45 -8.27 -14.19
C VAL A 108 1.17 -6.82 -14.59
N LEU A 109 1.79 -5.83 -13.91
CA LEU A 109 1.71 -4.44 -14.34
C LEU A 109 2.29 -4.23 -15.74
N SER A 110 3.45 -4.84 -16.04
CA SER A 110 4.05 -4.80 -17.38
C SER A 110 3.14 -5.46 -18.41
N TRP A 111 2.54 -6.61 -18.06
CA TRP A 111 1.55 -7.27 -18.91
C TRP A 111 0.33 -6.39 -19.18
N SER A 112 -0.16 -5.69 -18.16
CA SER A 112 -1.29 -4.77 -18.34
C SER A 112 -0.99 -3.61 -19.30
N VAL A 113 0.24 -3.07 -19.26
CA VAL A 113 0.68 -2.05 -20.23
C VAL A 113 0.88 -2.66 -21.62
N TYR A 114 1.39 -3.88 -21.70
CA TYR A 114 1.50 -4.61 -22.97
C TYR A 114 0.15 -4.80 -23.66
N GLU A 115 -0.92 -5.11 -22.90
CA GLU A 115 -2.27 -5.31 -23.44
C GLU A 115 -3.03 -4.00 -23.67
N TYR A 116 -2.89 -3.00 -22.79
CA TYR A 116 -3.78 -1.82 -22.71
C TYR A 116 -3.02 -0.49 -22.76
N ARG A 117 -1.88 -0.45 -23.46
CA ARG A 117 -1.05 0.77 -23.55
C ARG A 117 -1.84 1.99 -24.02
N ASP A 118 -2.70 1.83 -25.02
CA ASP A 118 -3.58 2.87 -25.55
C ASP A 118 -4.54 3.44 -24.49
N ALA A 119 -5.02 2.60 -23.58
CA ALA A 119 -5.85 3.05 -22.47
C ALA A 119 -5.07 3.89 -21.45
N TYR A 120 -3.84 3.48 -21.12
CA TYR A 120 -2.95 4.27 -20.26
C TYR A 120 -2.61 5.63 -20.90
N GLU A 121 -2.31 5.65 -22.21
CA GLU A 121 -2.06 6.87 -22.97
C GLU A 121 -3.28 7.81 -22.97
N ALA A 122 -4.44 7.27 -23.32
CA ALA A 122 -5.69 8.03 -23.42
C ALA A 122 -6.14 8.58 -22.04
N ALA A 123 -5.87 7.86 -20.96
CA ALA A 123 -6.13 8.31 -19.59
C ALA A 123 -5.03 9.26 -19.06
N GLY A 124 -3.97 9.54 -19.81
CA GLY A 124 -2.83 10.35 -19.35
C GLY A 124 -2.04 9.72 -18.20
N GLN A 125 -2.02 8.38 -18.09
CA GLN A 125 -1.39 7.64 -17.00
C GLN A 125 -0.20 6.79 -17.43
N LEU A 126 0.19 6.82 -18.71
CA LEU A 126 1.29 5.98 -19.20
C LEU A 126 2.62 6.28 -18.52
N ASP A 127 2.99 7.56 -18.40
CA ASP A 127 4.26 7.93 -17.76
C ASP A 127 4.30 7.51 -16.30
N ALA A 128 3.19 7.65 -15.58
CA ALA A 128 3.09 7.29 -14.17
C ALA A 128 3.22 5.77 -13.93
N ILE A 129 2.60 4.94 -14.77
CA ILE A 129 2.73 3.49 -14.64
C ILE A 129 4.14 3.02 -15.04
N LEU A 130 4.72 3.58 -16.11
CA LEU A 130 6.08 3.26 -16.52
C LEU A 130 7.11 3.65 -15.44
N ASP A 131 6.95 4.81 -14.80
CA ASP A 131 7.80 5.25 -13.69
C ASP A 131 7.74 4.28 -12.49
N ASN A 132 6.55 3.79 -12.15
CA ASN A 132 6.40 2.80 -11.09
C ASN A 132 7.01 1.44 -11.46
N ILE A 133 6.82 0.95 -12.68
CA ILE A 133 7.45 -0.29 -13.15
C ILE A 133 8.98 -0.13 -13.15
N ARG A 134 9.50 1.02 -13.58
CA ARG A 134 10.93 1.32 -13.53
C ARG A 134 11.47 1.28 -12.09
N TRP A 135 10.72 1.78 -11.12
CA TRP A 135 11.11 1.76 -9.72
C TRP A 135 11.39 0.34 -9.21
N ALA A 136 10.54 -0.62 -9.54
CA ALA A 136 10.74 -2.02 -9.19
C ALA A 136 11.86 -2.68 -10.01
N THR A 137 11.90 -2.43 -11.32
CA THR A 137 12.89 -3.07 -12.19
C THR A 137 14.31 -2.55 -11.95
N ASP A 138 14.49 -1.29 -11.58
CA ASP A 138 15.78 -0.75 -11.13
C ASP A 138 16.26 -1.43 -9.84
N TYR A 139 15.33 -1.73 -8.91
CA TYR A 139 15.66 -2.51 -7.72
C TYR A 139 16.08 -3.95 -8.07
N PHE A 140 15.39 -4.62 -8.98
CA PHE A 140 15.79 -5.97 -9.40
C PHE A 140 17.17 -6.00 -10.04
N ILE A 141 17.53 -4.96 -10.80
CA ILE A 141 18.89 -4.82 -11.36
C ILE A 141 19.94 -4.70 -10.25
N LYS A 142 19.67 -3.94 -9.18
CA LYS A 142 20.54 -3.84 -8.01
C LYS A 142 20.64 -5.16 -7.24
N ALA A 143 19.52 -5.86 -7.11
CA ALA A 143 19.44 -7.12 -6.39
C ALA A 143 20.11 -8.29 -7.14
N HIS A 144 20.29 -8.19 -8.46
CA HIS A 144 20.99 -9.14 -9.32
C HIS A 144 22.49 -8.83 -9.35
N THR A 145 23.22 -9.30 -8.33
CA THR A 145 24.63 -8.95 -8.07
C THR A 145 25.64 -9.88 -8.76
N GLY A 146 25.16 -10.95 -9.37
CA GLY A 146 25.99 -11.89 -10.13
C GLY A 146 25.15 -12.84 -10.96
N PRO A 147 25.72 -13.54 -11.98
CA PRO A 147 24.94 -14.38 -12.90
C PRO A 147 24.05 -15.42 -12.23
N TYR A 148 24.45 -15.88 -11.05
CA TYR A 148 23.74 -16.91 -10.26
C TYR A 148 23.56 -16.47 -8.81
N GLU A 149 23.29 -15.18 -8.60
CA GLU A 149 23.05 -14.59 -7.29
C GLU A 149 21.98 -13.51 -7.36
N PHE A 150 20.94 -13.62 -6.53
CA PHE A 150 19.87 -12.64 -6.45
C PHE A 150 19.42 -12.41 -5.01
N TRP A 151 19.35 -11.15 -4.59
CA TRP A 151 18.86 -10.75 -3.26
C TRP A 151 17.34 -10.71 -3.26
N GLY A 152 16.72 -11.71 -2.65
CA GLY A 152 15.29 -11.97 -2.76
C GLY A 152 14.44 -11.38 -1.64
N GLN A 153 15.05 -10.92 -0.54
CA GLN A 153 14.31 -10.29 0.56
C GLN A 153 15.20 -9.29 1.29
N VAL A 154 14.62 -8.16 1.73
CA VAL A 154 15.24 -7.20 2.66
C VAL A 154 14.26 -6.85 3.77
N GLY A 155 14.70 -7.00 5.01
CA GLY A 155 13.89 -6.93 6.22
C GLY A 155 13.58 -8.34 6.76
N HIS A 156 13.50 -8.46 8.09
CA HIS A 156 13.12 -9.68 8.79
C HIS A 156 11.63 -9.61 9.16
N GLY A 157 10.82 -10.53 8.67
CA GLY A 157 9.36 -10.47 8.78
C GLY A 157 8.87 -10.30 10.21
N ALA A 158 9.28 -11.15 11.15
CA ALA A 158 8.80 -11.06 12.53
C ALA A 158 9.22 -9.76 13.25
N GLN A 159 10.41 -9.22 12.96
CA GLN A 159 10.86 -7.96 13.56
C GLN A 159 10.10 -6.76 12.98
N ASP A 160 9.84 -6.77 11.69
CA ASP A 160 9.05 -5.76 11.00
C ASP A 160 7.60 -5.77 11.51
N HIS A 161 6.97 -6.94 11.56
CA HIS A 161 5.58 -7.08 11.97
C HIS A 161 5.35 -6.76 13.45
N ALA A 162 6.39 -6.82 14.29
CA ALA A 162 6.30 -6.45 15.70
C ALA A 162 6.25 -4.93 15.93
N TRP A 163 6.54 -4.11 14.91
CA TRP A 163 6.54 -2.66 15.01
C TRP A 163 5.43 -2.02 14.16
N TRP A 164 4.77 -0.99 14.70
CA TRP A 164 3.66 -0.31 14.05
C TRP A 164 3.88 1.20 13.93
N GLY A 165 4.55 1.64 12.88
CA GLY A 165 4.86 3.06 12.65
C GLY A 165 5.27 3.35 11.20
N PRO A 166 5.58 4.61 10.86
CA PRO A 166 5.94 5.03 9.51
C PRO A 166 7.29 4.47 9.04
N ALA A 167 7.41 4.20 7.73
CA ALA A 167 8.60 3.67 7.09
C ALA A 167 9.85 4.55 7.30
N GLU A 168 9.66 5.85 7.36
CA GLU A 168 10.72 6.87 7.45
C GLU A 168 11.50 6.80 8.79
N VAL A 169 10.89 6.19 9.80
CA VAL A 169 11.45 6.16 11.18
C VAL A 169 11.58 4.74 11.73
N MET A 170 11.59 3.72 10.90
CA MET A 170 11.78 2.33 11.31
C MET A 170 13.00 2.15 12.21
N PRO A 171 12.88 1.51 13.39
CA PRO A 171 13.99 1.32 14.32
C PRO A 171 14.73 -0.02 14.13
N MET A 172 14.10 -1.02 13.48
CA MET A 172 14.62 -2.38 13.38
C MET A 172 15.75 -2.48 12.36
N LYS A 173 16.60 -3.49 12.54
CA LYS A 173 17.57 -3.90 11.53
C LYS A 173 16.85 -4.54 10.33
N ARG A 174 17.42 -4.36 9.17
CA ARG A 174 16.88 -4.84 7.91
C ARG A 174 17.89 -5.74 7.20
N PRO A 175 18.03 -7.01 7.64
CA PRO A 175 18.94 -7.95 7.00
C PRO A 175 18.48 -8.28 5.57
N ALA A 176 19.46 -8.55 4.69
CA ALA A 176 19.20 -9.00 3.34
C ALA A 176 19.43 -10.51 3.21
N TYR A 177 18.59 -11.15 2.38
CA TYR A 177 18.62 -12.60 2.13
C TYR A 177 18.68 -12.87 0.63
N LYS A 178 19.44 -13.89 0.23
CA LYS A 178 19.66 -14.19 -1.18
C LYS A 178 19.37 -15.65 -1.54
N ILE A 179 19.22 -15.87 -2.83
CA ILE A 179 19.38 -17.16 -3.50
C ILE A 179 20.66 -17.14 -4.32
N ASP A 180 21.31 -18.29 -4.43
CA ASP A 180 22.51 -18.47 -5.26
C ASP A 180 22.61 -19.91 -5.79
N ALA A 181 23.70 -20.23 -6.49
CA ALA A 181 23.90 -21.56 -7.08
C ALA A 181 23.94 -22.70 -6.04
N ALA A 182 24.31 -22.41 -4.78
CA ALA A 182 24.36 -23.39 -3.69
C ALA A 182 23.00 -23.56 -3.01
N CYS A 183 22.16 -22.52 -3.03
CA CYS A 183 20.82 -22.52 -2.49
C CYS A 183 19.88 -21.77 -3.44
N PRO A 184 19.36 -22.45 -4.48
CA PRO A 184 18.64 -21.80 -5.59
C PRO A 184 17.19 -21.47 -5.27
N GLY A 185 16.59 -20.63 -6.15
CA GLY A 185 15.18 -20.26 -6.11
C GLY A 185 14.67 -19.96 -7.51
N SER A 186 14.28 -21.01 -8.22
CA SER A 186 13.83 -20.92 -9.62
C SER A 186 12.51 -20.16 -9.77
N ASP A 187 11.65 -20.21 -8.76
CA ASP A 187 10.43 -19.43 -8.62
C ASP A 187 10.74 -17.91 -8.62
N LEU A 188 11.56 -17.48 -7.69
CA LEU A 188 11.97 -16.09 -7.56
C LEU A 188 12.76 -15.58 -8.77
N ALA A 189 13.78 -16.35 -9.23
CA ALA A 189 14.62 -15.96 -10.36
C ALA A 189 13.82 -15.99 -11.69
N GLY A 190 12.97 -17.00 -11.90
CA GLY A 190 12.12 -17.13 -13.08
C GLY A 190 11.02 -16.06 -13.12
N GLY A 191 10.38 -15.80 -11.99
CA GLY A 191 9.39 -14.71 -11.86
C GLY A 191 10.01 -13.33 -12.10
N THR A 192 11.22 -13.09 -11.57
CA THR A 192 11.96 -11.82 -11.82
C THR A 192 12.38 -11.70 -13.29
N ALA A 193 12.83 -12.81 -13.90
CA ALA A 193 13.12 -12.83 -15.33
C ALA A 193 11.90 -12.47 -16.18
N ALA A 194 10.71 -12.98 -15.83
CA ALA A 194 9.45 -12.62 -16.48
C ALA A 194 9.12 -11.12 -16.31
N ALA A 195 9.32 -10.57 -15.11
CA ALA A 195 9.09 -9.15 -14.83
C ALA A 195 10.01 -8.26 -15.69
N LEU A 196 11.30 -8.58 -15.75
CA LEU A 196 12.27 -7.83 -16.54
C LEU A 196 12.05 -7.99 -18.05
N ALA A 197 11.70 -9.20 -18.52
CA ALA A 197 11.42 -9.45 -19.94
C ALA A 197 10.14 -8.75 -20.40
N SER A 198 9.05 -8.82 -19.63
CA SER A 198 7.81 -8.09 -19.96
C SER A 198 8.00 -6.58 -19.91
N ALA A 199 8.74 -6.08 -18.91
CA ALA A 199 9.10 -4.66 -18.82
C ALA A 199 9.96 -4.21 -20.01
N SER A 200 10.90 -5.04 -20.50
CA SER A 200 11.72 -4.71 -21.67
C SER A 200 10.86 -4.41 -22.90
N ILE A 201 9.77 -5.14 -23.11
CA ILE A 201 8.84 -4.93 -24.23
C ILE A 201 8.18 -3.55 -24.14
N ILE A 202 7.67 -3.19 -22.97
CA ILE A 202 6.91 -1.94 -22.82
C ILE A 202 7.80 -0.70 -22.82
N PHE A 203 9.07 -0.82 -22.42
CA PHE A 203 10.05 0.29 -22.48
C PHE A 203 10.70 0.43 -23.86
N GLN A 204 10.71 -0.61 -24.68
CA GLN A 204 11.38 -0.60 -25.97
C GLN A 204 10.99 0.60 -26.87
N PRO A 205 9.73 1.04 -26.96
CA PRO A 205 9.33 2.18 -27.79
C PRO A 205 9.85 3.55 -27.30
N THR A 206 10.12 3.69 -26.00
CA THR A 206 10.46 4.97 -25.37
C THR A 206 11.89 5.03 -24.85
N ASP A 207 12.49 3.89 -24.48
CA ASP A 207 13.83 3.79 -23.91
C ASP A 207 14.47 2.44 -24.29
N ALA A 208 14.94 2.34 -25.52
CA ALA A 208 15.56 1.11 -26.06
C ALA A 208 16.83 0.70 -25.28
N SER A 209 17.58 1.66 -24.73
CA SER A 209 18.77 1.36 -23.92
C SER A 209 18.40 0.66 -22.63
N TYR A 210 17.38 1.17 -21.94
CA TYR A 210 16.86 0.56 -20.74
C TYR A 210 16.23 -0.81 -21.01
N SER A 211 15.45 -0.92 -22.07
CA SER A 211 14.87 -2.18 -22.56
C SER A 211 15.94 -3.26 -22.74
N ASN A 212 17.04 -2.94 -23.41
CA ASN A 212 18.16 -3.87 -23.60
C ASN A 212 18.83 -4.27 -22.28
N LYS A 213 18.98 -3.33 -21.35
CA LYS A 213 19.52 -3.63 -20.02
C LYS A 213 18.62 -4.60 -19.25
N LEU A 214 17.31 -4.34 -19.23
CA LEU A 214 16.32 -5.24 -18.61
C LEU A 214 16.38 -6.66 -19.20
N LEU A 215 16.43 -6.73 -20.53
CA LEU A 215 16.47 -8.01 -21.25
C LEU A 215 17.76 -8.80 -20.96
N ALA A 216 18.90 -8.14 -20.80
CA ALA A 216 20.15 -8.80 -20.43
C ALA A 216 20.03 -9.48 -19.05
N HIS A 217 19.55 -8.74 -18.03
CA HIS A 217 19.31 -9.29 -16.70
C HIS A 217 18.25 -10.39 -16.70
N ALA A 218 17.17 -10.25 -17.49
CA ALA A 218 16.14 -11.28 -17.63
C ALA A 218 16.71 -12.60 -18.15
N LYS A 219 17.58 -12.57 -19.16
CA LYS A 219 18.22 -13.76 -19.73
C LYS A 219 19.14 -14.44 -18.72
N GLU A 220 19.95 -13.70 -17.98
CA GLU A 220 20.83 -14.24 -16.96
C GLU A 220 20.05 -14.87 -15.79
N LEU A 221 19.03 -14.19 -15.28
CA LEU A 221 18.17 -14.73 -14.21
C LEU A 221 17.39 -15.98 -14.67
N TYR A 222 16.96 -16.02 -15.92
CA TYR A 222 16.32 -17.21 -16.45
C TYR A 222 17.31 -18.39 -16.58
N ASP A 223 18.55 -18.15 -17.05
CA ASP A 223 19.60 -19.18 -17.09
C ASP A 223 19.88 -19.69 -15.67
N PHE A 224 19.92 -18.81 -14.68
CA PHE A 224 20.03 -19.17 -13.27
C PHE A 224 18.88 -20.07 -12.81
N ALA A 225 17.63 -19.66 -13.05
CA ALA A 225 16.43 -20.39 -12.65
C ALA A 225 16.35 -21.79 -13.28
N ASP A 226 16.70 -21.91 -14.55
CA ASP A 226 16.62 -23.16 -15.32
C ASP A 226 17.76 -24.13 -14.99
N ARG A 227 18.95 -23.59 -14.72
CA ARG A 227 20.17 -24.38 -14.44
C ARG A 227 20.24 -24.88 -13.01
N TYR A 228 19.89 -24.05 -12.03
CA TYR A 228 19.95 -24.35 -10.60
C TYR A 228 18.54 -24.34 -10.03
N ARG A 229 17.89 -25.51 -10.07
CA ARG A 229 16.46 -25.64 -9.76
C ARG A 229 16.20 -25.84 -8.28
N GLY A 230 15.29 -25.06 -7.68
CA GLY A 230 14.87 -25.16 -6.30
C GLY A 230 13.84 -24.09 -5.96
N LYS A 231 13.23 -24.18 -4.79
CA LYS A 231 12.32 -23.19 -4.25
C LYS A 231 13.08 -22.17 -3.42
N TYR A 232 12.85 -20.88 -3.66
CA TYR A 232 13.51 -19.81 -2.93
C TYR A 232 13.23 -19.86 -1.41
N SER A 233 12.03 -20.31 -1.02
CA SER A 233 11.63 -20.39 0.38
C SER A 233 12.37 -21.49 1.17
N ASP A 234 13.05 -22.43 0.50
CA ASP A 234 13.95 -23.37 1.15
C ASP A 234 15.28 -22.69 1.55
N CYS A 235 15.64 -21.59 0.88
CA CYS A 235 16.84 -20.79 1.13
C CYS A 235 16.55 -19.58 2.03
N ILE A 236 15.52 -18.81 1.68
CA ILE A 236 15.05 -17.64 2.44
C ILE A 236 13.94 -18.11 3.37
N THR A 237 14.32 -18.79 4.45
CA THR A 237 13.36 -19.43 5.37
C THR A 237 12.46 -18.45 6.13
N ASP A 238 12.88 -17.19 6.28
CA ASP A 238 12.03 -16.13 6.83
C ASP A 238 10.78 -15.90 5.99
N ALA A 239 10.86 -16.08 4.67
CA ALA A 239 9.73 -15.96 3.76
C ALA A 239 8.65 -17.04 3.93
N GLN A 240 8.97 -18.19 4.52
CA GLN A 240 8.03 -19.32 4.62
C GLN A 240 6.73 -18.99 5.37
N GLN A 241 6.75 -18.03 6.29
CA GLN A 241 5.57 -17.63 7.05
C GLN A 241 4.64 -16.68 6.28
N TYR A 242 5.15 -16.05 5.22
CA TYR A 242 4.48 -14.96 4.48
C TYR A 242 4.24 -15.33 3.03
N TYR A 243 5.30 -15.75 2.34
CA TYR A 243 5.31 -16.03 0.90
C TYR A 243 6.03 -17.36 0.61
N ASN A 244 5.57 -18.45 1.23
CA ASN A 244 6.09 -19.77 0.94
C ASN A 244 5.73 -20.19 -0.49
N SER A 245 6.69 -20.79 -1.21
CA SER A 245 6.45 -21.34 -2.55
C SER A 245 5.64 -22.65 -2.44
N TRP A 246 4.32 -22.55 -2.48
CA TRP A 246 3.40 -23.67 -2.38
C TRP A 246 3.27 -24.42 -3.71
N SER A 247 3.14 -23.68 -4.84
CA SER A 247 3.04 -24.26 -6.19
C SER A 247 4.35 -24.85 -6.69
N GLY A 248 5.46 -24.45 -6.12
CA GLY A 248 6.82 -24.84 -6.54
C GLY A 248 7.45 -23.76 -7.43
N TYR A 249 8.03 -24.15 -8.55
CA TYR A 249 8.77 -23.21 -9.44
C TYR A 249 8.60 -23.53 -10.94
N LYS A 250 7.83 -24.54 -11.28
CA LYS A 250 7.74 -25.01 -12.68
C LYS A 250 6.94 -24.05 -13.54
N ASP A 251 5.97 -23.41 -12.95
CA ASP A 251 5.16 -22.40 -13.58
C ASP A 251 5.94 -21.10 -13.83
N GLU A 252 6.82 -20.68 -12.93
CA GLU A 252 7.70 -19.53 -13.16
C GLU A 252 8.76 -19.82 -14.22
N LEU A 253 9.25 -21.05 -14.33
CA LEU A 253 10.12 -21.43 -15.45
C LEU A 253 9.40 -21.29 -16.79
N THR A 254 8.13 -21.71 -16.85
CA THR A 254 7.33 -21.50 -18.05
C THR A 254 7.03 -20.01 -18.28
N TRP A 255 6.65 -19.30 -17.24
CA TRP A 255 6.32 -17.88 -17.26
C TRP A 255 7.49 -17.02 -17.75
N GLY A 256 8.69 -17.24 -17.18
CA GLY A 256 9.92 -16.57 -17.61
C GLY A 256 10.27 -16.86 -19.06
N ALA A 257 10.17 -18.12 -19.48
CA ALA A 257 10.44 -18.51 -20.88
C ALA A 257 9.46 -17.87 -21.86
N VAL A 258 8.16 -17.85 -21.55
CA VAL A 258 7.13 -17.24 -22.42
C VAL A 258 7.40 -15.74 -22.61
N TRP A 259 7.70 -15.00 -21.53
CA TRP A 259 8.00 -13.58 -21.62
C TRP A 259 9.31 -13.29 -22.36
N LEU A 260 10.34 -14.13 -22.18
CA LEU A 260 11.57 -14.04 -22.95
C LEU A 260 11.33 -14.32 -24.44
N TYR A 261 10.50 -15.29 -24.79
CA TYR A 261 10.11 -15.50 -26.17
C TYR A 261 9.40 -14.27 -26.77
N LEU A 262 8.45 -13.71 -26.05
CA LEU A 262 7.73 -12.49 -26.49
C LEU A 262 8.68 -11.29 -26.65
N ALA A 263 9.70 -11.18 -25.80
CA ALA A 263 10.67 -10.10 -25.85
C ALA A 263 11.72 -10.26 -26.95
N THR A 264 12.08 -11.50 -27.32
CA THR A 264 13.23 -11.78 -28.20
C THR A 264 12.85 -12.39 -29.55
N GLY A 265 11.75 -13.14 -29.62
CA GLY A 265 11.43 -14.00 -30.75
C GLY A 265 12.32 -15.26 -30.86
N GLU A 266 13.19 -15.53 -29.89
CA GLU A 266 14.10 -16.67 -29.91
C GLU A 266 13.36 -17.97 -29.61
N GLN A 267 13.28 -18.88 -30.58
CA GLN A 267 12.51 -20.13 -30.52
C GLN A 267 12.89 -21.02 -29.33
N ASN A 268 14.15 -21.01 -28.90
CA ASN A 268 14.62 -21.79 -27.75
C ASN A 268 13.84 -21.50 -26.46
N TYR A 269 13.36 -20.27 -26.25
CA TYR A 269 12.54 -19.94 -25.10
C TYR A 269 11.13 -20.54 -25.18
N LEU A 270 10.51 -20.52 -26.36
CA LEU A 270 9.23 -21.19 -26.56
C LEU A 270 9.36 -22.72 -26.35
N ASP A 271 10.43 -23.32 -26.87
CA ASP A 271 10.71 -24.74 -26.69
C ASP A 271 10.90 -25.09 -25.20
N LYS A 272 11.60 -24.23 -24.45
CA LYS A 272 11.75 -24.38 -22.99
C LYS A 272 10.41 -24.26 -22.26
N ALA A 273 9.58 -23.28 -22.62
CA ALA A 273 8.25 -23.12 -22.04
C ALA A 273 7.37 -24.37 -22.28
N LEU A 274 7.34 -24.88 -23.50
CA LEU A 274 6.57 -26.08 -23.86
C LEU A 274 7.10 -27.34 -23.17
N SER A 275 8.41 -27.45 -22.99
CA SER A 275 9.06 -28.55 -22.24
C SER A 275 8.70 -28.50 -20.77
N SER A 276 8.70 -27.32 -20.14
CA SER A 276 8.37 -27.16 -18.72
C SER A 276 6.90 -27.50 -18.42
N VAL A 277 5.98 -27.25 -19.37
CA VAL A 277 4.56 -27.61 -19.23
C VAL A 277 4.37 -29.13 -19.10
N SER A 278 5.22 -29.94 -19.74
CA SER A 278 5.11 -31.41 -19.63
C SER A 278 5.23 -31.91 -18.18
N ASP A 279 5.90 -31.14 -17.32
CA ASP A 279 6.06 -31.45 -15.90
C ASP A 279 4.77 -31.26 -15.08
N TRP A 280 3.76 -30.56 -15.61
CA TRP A 280 2.47 -30.36 -14.96
C TRP A 280 1.43 -31.42 -15.30
N GLY A 281 1.75 -32.35 -16.20
CA GLY A 281 0.79 -33.25 -16.84
C GLY A 281 0.10 -32.61 -18.04
N ASP A 282 -1.01 -33.20 -18.52
CA ASP A 282 -1.78 -32.65 -19.62
C ASP A 282 -2.70 -31.51 -19.14
N PRO A 283 -2.43 -30.23 -19.49
CA PRO A 283 -3.25 -29.10 -19.08
C PRO A 283 -4.73 -29.27 -19.42
N ALA A 284 -5.07 -29.89 -20.55
CA ALA A 284 -6.46 -30.08 -20.97
C ALA A 284 -7.21 -31.07 -20.08
N ASN A 285 -6.52 -31.97 -19.38
CA ASN A 285 -7.12 -32.96 -18.49
C ASN A 285 -7.02 -32.60 -17.01
N TRP A 286 -6.31 -31.54 -16.68
CA TRP A 286 -6.07 -31.14 -15.29
C TRP A 286 -7.16 -30.17 -14.79
N PRO A 287 -8.02 -30.58 -13.84
CA PRO A 287 -9.10 -29.74 -13.33
C PRO A 287 -8.63 -28.76 -12.26
N TYR A 288 -7.54 -28.04 -12.53
CA TYR A 288 -6.98 -27.08 -11.58
C TYR A 288 -7.90 -25.86 -11.45
N ARG A 289 -8.24 -25.51 -10.21
CA ARG A 289 -9.32 -24.55 -9.89
C ARG A 289 -8.82 -23.23 -9.34
N TRP A 290 -7.49 -23.03 -9.23
CA TRP A 290 -6.88 -21.79 -8.75
C TRP A 290 -6.99 -20.67 -9.80
N THR A 291 -6.28 -19.57 -9.58
CA THR A 291 -6.13 -18.49 -10.57
C THR A 291 -4.72 -17.93 -10.50
N LEU A 292 -4.39 -17.02 -11.39
CA LEU A 292 -3.15 -16.25 -11.35
C LEU A 292 -2.95 -15.62 -9.96
N SER A 293 -1.76 -15.81 -9.38
CA SER A 293 -1.39 -15.23 -8.10
C SER A 293 0.14 -15.10 -7.98
N TRP A 294 0.62 -14.50 -6.90
CA TRP A 294 2.06 -14.37 -6.64
C TRP A 294 2.80 -15.71 -6.51
N ASP A 295 2.12 -16.76 -6.06
CA ASP A 295 2.65 -18.12 -5.92
C ASP A 295 2.41 -18.99 -7.15
N ASP A 296 1.43 -18.64 -7.98
CA ASP A 296 0.97 -19.51 -9.07
C ASP A 296 0.66 -18.69 -10.33
N VAL A 297 1.56 -18.78 -11.29
CA VAL A 297 1.44 -18.09 -12.59
C VAL A 297 1.00 -19.02 -13.72
N THR A 298 0.58 -20.25 -13.38
CA THR A 298 0.19 -21.31 -14.32
C THR A 298 -0.79 -20.81 -15.38
N TYR A 299 -1.92 -20.21 -14.98
CA TYR A 299 -2.92 -19.76 -15.96
C TYR A 299 -2.52 -18.52 -16.74
N GLY A 300 -1.63 -17.68 -16.18
CA GLY A 300 -1.00 -16.61 -16.95
C GLY A 300 -0.13 -17.16 -18.08
N ALA A 301 0.73 -18.12 -17.76
CA ALA A 301 1.60 -18.78 -18.75
C ALA A 301 0.79 -19.55 -19.80
N GLN A 302 -0.24 -20.30 -19.40
CA GLN A 302 -1.09 -21.04 -20.33
C GLN A 302 -1.89 -20.14 -21.25
N LEU A 303 -2.39 -19.00 -20.77
CA LEU A 303 -3.10 -18.03 -21.61
C LEU A 303 -2.19 -17.48 -22.70
N LEU A 304 -0.96 -17.11 -22.36
CA LEU A 304 0.02 -16.62 -23.33
C LEU A 304 0.41 -17.74 -24.32
N LEU A 305 0.61 -18.97 -23.84
CA LEU A 305 0.87 -20.13 -24.72
C LEU A 305 -0.30 -20.44 -25.64
N ALA A 306 -1.55 -20.33 -25.16
CA ALA A 306 -2.73 -20.47 -26.02
C ALA A 306 -2.72 -19.47 -27.19
N ARG A 307 -2.34 -18.22 -26.90
CA ARG A 307 -2.23 -17.15 -27.93
C ARG A 307 -1.08 -17.39 -28.90
N LEU A 308 0.07 -17.86 -28.41
CA LEU A 308 1.27 -18.06 -29.23
C LEU A 308 1.20 -19.29 -30.11
N THR A 309 0.66 -20.40 -29.59
CA THR A 309 0.69 -21.70 -30.29
C THR A 309 -0.65 -22.09 -30.92
N ASN A 310 -1.75 -21.52 -30.40
CA ASN A 310 -3.11 -21.94 -30.74
C ASN A 310 -3.39 -23.44 -30.50
N GLU A 311 -2.60 -24.08 -29.62
CA GLU A 311 -2.79 -25.49 -29.25
C GLU A 311 -4.03 -25.68 -28.38
N SER A 312 -4.85 -26.69 -28.72
CA SER A 312 -6.11 -26.97 -28.04
C SER A 312 -5.94 -27.31 -26.56
N ARG A 313 -4.80 -27.92 -26.15
CA ARG A 313 -4.54 -28.22 -24.74
C ARG A 313 -4.51 -26.96 -23.86
N PHE A 314 -3.94 -25.84 -24.35
CA PHE A 314 -3.90 -24.59 -23.61
C PHE A 314 -5.23 -23.84 -23.68
N THR A 315 -5.84 -23.75 -24.88
CA THR A 315 -7.15 -23.08 -24.98
C THR A 315 -8.22 -23.79 -24.17
N THR A 316 -8.24 -25.14 -24.16
CA THR A 316 -9.18 -25.92 -23.34
C THR A 316 -8.95 -25.71 -21.85
N SER A 317 -7.67 -25.69 -21.41
CA SER A 317 -7.34 -25.48 -20.00
C SER A 317 -7.76 -24.08 -19.52
N VAL A 318 -7.40 -23.02 -20.27
CA VAL A 318 -7.75 -21.65 -19.94
C VAL A 318 -9.27 -21.46 -19.94
N GLU A 319 -9.97 -21.94 -20.96
CA GLU A 319 -11.43 -21.84 -21.04
C GLU A 319 -12.12 -22.57 -19.90
N ARG A 320 -11.65 -23.77 -19.52
CA ARG A 320 -12.17 -24.51 -18.38
C ARG A 320 -11.99 -23.74 -17.07
N ASN A 321 -10.84 -23.10 -16.88
CA ASN A 321 -10.60 -22.25 -15.72
C ASN A 321 -11.52 -21.03 -15.72
N LEU A 322 -11.61 -20.30 -16.83
CA LEU A 322 -12.49 -19.13 -16.95
C LEU A 322 -13.98 -19.51 -16.81
N ASP A 323 -14.39 -20.67 -17.33
CA ASP A 323 -15.73 -21.20 -17.12
C ASP A 323 -15.96 -21.55 -15.64
N TYR A 324 -14.98 -22.18 -14.95
CA TYR A 324 -15.06 -22.44 -13.52
C TYR A 324 -15.30 -21.14 -12.72
N TRP A 325 -14.58 -20.06 -13.05
CA TRP A 325 -14.71 -18.77 -12.39
C TRP A 325 -16.00 -18.02 -12.76
N SER A 326 -16.59 -18.29 -13.93
CA SER A 326 -17.77 -17.57 -14.43
C SER A 326 -19.07 -18.39 -14.34
N THR A 327 -19.37 -19.16 -15.36
CA THR A 327 -20.64 -19.89 -15.52
C THR A 327 -20.64 -21.32 -15.02
N GLY A 328 -19.46 -21.87 -14.76
CA GLY A 328 -19.23 -23.28 -14.51
C GLY A 328 -19.02 -24.10 -15.79
N TYR A 329 -18.42 -25.28 -15.65
CA TYR A 329 -18.27 -26.26 -16.71
C TYR A 329 -18.73 -27.65 -16.23
N ASN A 330 -19.12 -28.51 -17.17
CA ASN A 330 -19.51 -29.88 -16.84
C ASN A 330 -18.25 -30.75 -16.66
N TYR A 331 -18.14 -31.40 -15.51
CA TYR A 331 -17.10 -32.37 -15.22
C TYR A 331 -17.73 -33.61 -14.59
N ASN A 332 -17.55 -34.77 -15.23
CA ASN A 332 -18.12 -36.05 -14.76
C ASN A 332 -19.62 -36.01 -14.41
N GLY A 333 -20.41 -35.25 -15.18
CA GLY A 333 -21.87 -35.16 -15.02
C GLY A 333 -22.34 -34.16 -13.97
N SER A 334 -21.44 -33.41 -13.33
CA SER A 334 -21.76 -32.31 -12.42
C SER A 334 -21.22 -30.98 -12.95
N THR A 335 -21.87 -29.86 -12.57
CA THR A 335 -21.35 -28.52 -12.89
C THR A 335 -20.35 -28.11 -11.82
N GLU A 336 -19.11 -27.94 -12.24
CA GLU A 336 -18.05 -27.38 -11.42
C GLU A 336 -17.99 -25.87 -11.58
N ARG A 337 -18.14 -25.15 -10.49
CA ARG A 337 -18.09 -23.68 -10.45
C ARG A 337 -17.55 -23.19 -9.11
N ILE A 338 -16.81 -22.09 -9.13
CA ILE A 338 -16.39 -21.40 -7.92
C ILE A 338 -17.62 -20.97 -7.10
N THR A 339 -17.45 -20.88 -5.79
CA THR A 339 -18.48 -20.30 -4.92
C THR A 339 -18.65 -18.81 -5.23
N TYR A 340 -19.90 -18.37 -5.30
CA TYR A 340 -20.24 -16.96 -5.34
C TYR A 340 -20.80 -16.54 -3.99
N THR A 341 -20.43 -15.36 -3.52
CA THR A 341 -21.12 -14.73 -2.39
C THR A 341 -22.55 -14.37 -2.79
N PRO A 342 -23.47 -14.15 -1.84
CA PRO A 342 -24.82 -13.69 -2.16
C PRO A 342 -24.87 -12.44 -3.02
N GLY A 343 -23.87 -11.52 -2.88
CA GLY A 343 -23.73 -10.29 -3.65
C GLY A 343 -23.08 -10.47 -5.02
N GLY A 344 -22.58 -11.66 -5.36
CA GLY A 344 -22.05 -11.97 -6.70
C GLY A 344 -20.52 -11.90 -6.85
N LEU A 345 -19.76 -11.84 -5.76
CA LEU A 345 -18.30 -12.00 -5.80
C LEU A 345 -17.95 -13.47 -6.05
N ALA A 346 -17.09 -13.73 -7.04
CA ALA A 346 -16.44 -15.03 -7.22
C ALA A 346 -15.41 -15.22 -6.10
N TRP A 347 -15.73 -16.05 -5.11
CA TRP A 347 -15.01 -16.14 -3.85
C TRP A 347 -14.20 -17.43 -3.76
N LEU A 348 -12.88 -17.31 -3.76
CA LEU A 348 -11.94 -18.44 -3.65
C LEU A 348 -11.57 -18.70 -2.20
N GLU A 349 -11.07 -17.69 -1.51
CA GLU A 349 -10.53 -17.76 -0.17
C GLU A 349 -10.79 -16.47 0.61
N GLN A 350 -10.75 -16.56 1.96
CA GLN A 350 -11.00 -15.44 2.85
C GLN A 350 -9.90 -14.37 2.79
N TRP A 351 -8.63 -14.79 2.78
CA TRP A 351 -7.51 -13.84 2.79
C TRP A 351 -7.25 -13.30 1.38
N GLY A 352 -7.62 -12.05 1.16
CA GLY A 352 -7.49 -11.41 -0.16
C GLY A 352 -8.53 -11.89 -1.17
N SER A 353 -9.79 -12.06 -0.74
CA SER A 353 -10.88 -12.52 -1.62
C SER A 353 -11.02 -11.68 -2.90
N LEU A 354 -10.83 -10.37 -2.80
CA LEU A 354 -10.88 -9.45 -3.94
C LEU A 354 -9.64 -9.56 -4.84
N ARG A 355 -8.47 -9.86 -4.29
CA ARG A 355 -7.25 -10.13 -5.08
C ARG A 355 -7.50 -11.24 -6.09
N TYR A 356 -7.99 -12.38 -5.63
CA TYR A 356 -8.25 -13.54 -6.49
C TYR A 356 -9.33 -13.25 -7.54
N ALA A 357 -10.43 -12.60 -7.15
CA ALA A 357 -11.46 -12.21 -8.10
C ALA A 357 -10.93 -11.21 -9.15
N SER A 358 -10.08 -10.28 -8.74
CA SER A 358 -9.42 -9.33 -9.64
C SER A 358 -8.45 -10.02 -10.61
N ASN A 359 -7.67 -10.98 -10.12
CA ASN A 359 -6.73 -11.74 -10.94
C ASN A 359 -7.45 -12.61 -12.00
N ALA A 360 -8.54 -13.27 -11.59
CA ALA A 360 -9.39 -14.02 -12.53
C ALA A 360 -10.07 -13.10 -13.55
N ALA A 361 -10.53 -11.91 -13.12
CA ALA A 361 -11.09 -10.91 -14.03
C ALA A 361 -10.07 -10.41 -15.05
N PHE A 362 -8.81 -10.22 -14.67
CA PHE A 362 -7.73 -9.82 -15.57
C PHE A 362 -7.49 -10.87 -16.66
N LEU A 363 -7.36 -12.14 -16.27
CA LEU A 363 -7.24 -13.22 -17.25
C LEU A 363 -8.45 -13.27 -18.19
N ALA A 364 -9.65 -13.09 -17.65
CA ALA A 364 -10.89 -13.08 -18.43
C ALA A 364 -10.93 -11.92 -19.43
N PHE A 365 -10.51 -10.71 -19.06
CA PHE A 365 -10.39 -9.58 -19.98
C PHE A 365 -9.38 -9.87 -21.10
N VAL A 366 -8.15 -10.28 -20.75
CA VAL A 366 -7.09 -10.56 -21.73
C VAL A 366 -7.51 -11.66 -22.69
N TYR A 367 -8.14 -12.73 -22.19
CA TYR A 367 -8.61 -13.82 -23.05
C TYR A 367 -9.80 -13.41 -23.93
N SER A 368 -10.73 -12.59 -23.39
CA SER A 368 -11.89 -12.09 -24.13
C SER A 368 -11.53 -11.23 -25.34
N ASP A 369 -10.40 -10.51 -25.27
CA ASP A 369 -9.91 -9.68 -26.37
C ASP A 369 -9.27 -10.50 -27.49
N TRP A 370 -8.85 -11.73 -27.22
CA TRP A 370 -8.18 -12.60 -28.18
C TRP A 370 -9.08 -13.69 -28.78
N VAL A 371 -9.98 -14.26 -27.99
CA VAL A 371 -10.80 -15.41 -28.43
C VAL A 371 -11.74 -15.00 -29.55
N LYS A 372 -11.78 -15.82 -30.64
CA LYS A 372 -12.58 -15.52 -31.82
C LYS A 372 -14.08 -15.80 -31.66
N ASP A 373 -14.44 -16.69 -30.75
CA ASP A 373 -15.84 -16.99 -30.40
C ASP A 373 -16.48 -15.82 -29.67
N ALA A 374 -17.39 -15.11 -30.34
CA ALA A 374 -18.04 -13.93 -29.78
C ALA A 374 -18.88 -14.24 -28.52
N GLY A 375 -19.40 -15.45 -28.38
CA GLY A 375 -20.15 -15.89 -27.19
C GLY A 375 -19.23 -16.05 -25.98
N LYS A 376 -18.07 -16.67 -26.19
CA LYS A 376 -17.04 -16.80 -25.15
C LYS A 376 -16.45 -15.44 -24.79
N ALA A 377 -16.08 -14.62 -25.78
CA ALA A 377 -15.57 -13.28 -25.57
C ALA A 377 -16.51 -12.44 -24.69
N LYS A 378 -17.82 -12.45 -25.05
CA LYS A 378 -18.83 -11.75 -24.25
C LYS A 378 -18.93 -12.31 -22.82
N ARG A 379 -19.00 -13.62 -22.66
CA ARG A 379 -19.14 -14.27 -21.34
C ARG A 379 -18.01 -13.92 -20.39
N TYR A 380 -16.77 -13.99 -20.85
CA TYR A 380 -15.61 -13.71 -20.02
C TYR A 380 -15.46 -12.22 -19.70
N ARG A 381 -15.75 -11.36 -20.67
CA ARG A 381 -15.81 -9.92 -20.43
C ARG A 381 -16.90 -9.54 -19.43
N ASP A 382 -18.11 -10.09 -19.58
CA ASP A 382 -19.22 -9.80 -18.65
C ASP A 382 -18.88 -10.27 -17.23
N PHE A 383 -18.25 -11.43 -17.06
CA PHE A 383 -17.74 -11.89 -15.77
C PHE A 383 -16.75 -10.88 -15.18
N ALA A 384 -15.74 -10.46 -15.93
CA ALA A 384 -14.73 -9.53 -15.45
C ALA A 384 -15.34 -8.16 -15.05
N VAL A 385 -16.24 -7.62 -15.89
CA VAL A 385 -16.96 -6.37 -15.59
C VAL A 385 -17.80 -6.51 -14.32
N GLN A 386 -18.49 -7.64 -14.12
CA GLN A 386 -19.27 -7.90 -12.92
C GLN A 386 -18.39 -7.91 -11.66
N GLN A 387 -17.24 -8.57 -11.69
CA GLN A 387 -16.31 -8.59 -10.55
C GLN A 387 -15.76 -7.18 -10.26
N MET A 388 -15.41 -6.41 -11.28
CA MET A 388 -15.00 -5.02 -11.10
C MET A 388 -16.13 -4.15 -10.52
N ASN A 389 -17.35 -4.28 -11.04
CA ASN A 389 -18.51 -3.54 -10.51
C ASN A 389 -18.76 -3.87 -9.02
N TYR A 390 -18.62 -5.14 -8.63
CA TYR A 390 -18.70 -5.53 -7.22
C TYR A 390 -17.67 -4.78 -6.36
N MET A 391 -16.40 -4.74 -6.78
CA MET A 391 -15.34 -4.01 -6.07
C MET A 391 -15.61 -2.51 -5.99
N LEU A 392 -16.25 -1.94 -7.03
CA LEU A 392 -16.55 -0.51 -7.13
C LEU A 392 -17.88 -0.10 -6.46
N GLY A 393 -18.56 -1.04 -5.79
CA GLY A 393 -19.73 -0.74 -4.96
C GLY A 393 -21.05 -1.33 -5.43
N ASP A 394 -21.08 -2.18 -6.46
CA ASP A 394 -22.25 -2.98 -6.82
C ASP A 394 -22.27 -4.27 -6.01
N ASN A 395 -22.44 -4.11 -4.70
CA ASN A 395 -22.41 -5.16 -3.70
C ASN A 395 -23.43 -4.88 -2.61
N PRO A 396 -23.78 -5.86 -1.73
CA PRO A 396 -24.81 -5.68 -0.71
C PRO A 396 -24.58 -4.53 0.26
N GLN A 397 -23.32 -4.14 0.50
CA GLN A 397 -22.97 -3.01 1.36
C GLN A 397 -22.98 -1.65 0.63
N GLN A 398 -23.17 -1.64 -0.69
CA GLN A 398 -23.12 -0.44 -1.54
C GLN A 398 -21.87 0.42 -1.31
N ARG A 399 -20.73 -0.24 -1.08
CA ARG A 399 -19.45 0.40 -0.79
C ARG A 399 -18.37 0.02 -1.79
N SER A 400 -17.51 0.97 -2.10
CA SER A 400 -16.25 0.69 -2.76
C SER A 400 -15.30 -0.07 -1.82
N PHE A 401 -14.49 -0.96 -2.38
CA PHE A 401 -13.37 -1.61 -1.68
C PHE A 401 -12.01 -0.99 -2.04
N ILE A 402 -12.02 0.18 -2.66
CA ILE A 402 -10.83 0.93 -3.05
C ILE A 402 -10.68 2.15 -2.16
N VAL A 403 -9.55 2.25 -1.45
CA VAL A 403 -9.28 3.37 -0.55
C VAL A 403 -9.31 4.69 -1.31
N GLY A 404 -10.10 5.64 -0.82
CA GLY A 404 -10.21 6.98 -1.38
C GLY A 404 -10.91 7.06 -2.74
N TYR A 405 -11.65 6.01 -3.17
CA TYR A 405 -12.40 6.02 -4.43
C TYR A 405 -13.83 5.50 -4.26
N GLY A 406 -14.78 6.14 -4.94
CA GLY A 406 -16.17 5.70 -4.99
C GLY A 406 -16.98 6.01 -3.72
N THR A 407 -18.08 5.27 -3.52
CA THR A 407 -19.01 5.48 -2.41
C THR A 407 -18.55 4.72 -1.17
N ASN A 408 -18.52 5.38 -0.01
CA ASN A 408 -18.18 4.78 1.30
C ASN A 408 -16.92 3.88 1.25
N PRO A 409 -15.77 4.43 0.77
CA PRO A 409 -14.55 3.65 0.63
C PRO A 409 -13.95 3.25 1.98
N PRO A 410 -13.06 2.24 2.03
CA PRO A 410 -12.29 1.93 3.23
C PRO A 410 -11.45 3.12 3.71
N LYS A 411 -11.39 3.30 5.02
CA LYS A 411 -10.60 4.37 5.69
C LYS A 411 -9.53 3.81 6.61
N HIS A 412 -9.61 2.54 6.96
CA HIS A 412 -8.76 1.88 7.93
C HIS A 412 -8.03 0.65 7.32
N PRO A 413 -7.33 0.80 6.17
CA PRO A 413 -6.55 -0.30 5.64
C PRO A 413 -5.47 -0.72 6.64
N HIS A 414 -5.12 -2.02 6.68
CA HIS A 414 -4.02 -2.50 7.52
C HIS A 414 -2.68 -2.07 6.93
N HIS A 415 -2.28 -0.80 7.18
CA HIS A 415 -1.09 -0.20 6.58
C HIS A 415 -0.42 0.79 7.55
N ARG A 416 0.80 0.46 8.00
CA ARG A 416 1.55 1.16 9.06
C ARG A 416 1.84 2.62 8.73
N THR A 417 2.41 2.88 7.56
CA THR A 417 2.79 4.25 7.17
C THR A 417 1.57 5.13 6.94
N ALA A 418 0.52 4.63 6.29
CA ALA A 418 -0.72 5.40 6.10
C ALA A 418 -1.48 5.64 7.42
N HIS A 419 -1.42 4.70 8.37
CA HIS A 419 -1.94 4.92 9.71
C HIS A 419 -1.20 6.05 10.43
N GLY A 420 0.13 6.13 10.27
CA GLY A 420 0.94 7.23 10.80
C GLY A 420 1.05 7.24 12.33
N SER A 421 1.10 6.07 12.96
CA SER A 421 1.24 5.97 14.41
C SER A 421 2.54 6.59 14.90
N TRP A 422 2.43 7.44 15.91
CA TRP A 422 3.59 7.98 16.64
C TRP A 422 3.92 7.20 17.91
N ALA A 423 3.13 6.17 18.23
CA ALA A 423 3.21 5.45 19.51
C ALA A 423 3.47 3.95 19.35
N ASP A 424 3.81 3.48 18.15
CA ASP A 424 3.96 2.04 17.86
C ASP A 424 2.71 1.24 18.27
N HIS A 425 1.54 1.71 17.85
CA HIS A 425 0.27 1.13 18.28
C HIS A 425 -0.84 1.34 17.24
N MET A 426 -1.54 0.27 16.86
CA MET A 426 -2.61 0.27 15.84
C MET A 426 -3.84 1.12 16.16
N ASN A 427 -4.04 1.52 17.42
CA ASN A 427 -5.17 2.36 17.83
C ASN A 427 -4.74 3.78 18.21
N VAL A 428 -3.51 4.18 17.88
CA VAL A 428 -2.99 5.52 18.14
C VAL A 428 -2.29 6.07 16.90
N PRO A 429 -2.92 7.04 16.22
CA PRO A 429 -4.25 7.61 16.47
C PRO A 429 -5.38 6.61 16.20
N GLU A 430 -6.61 6.96 16.56
CA GLU A 430 -7.79 6.14 16.26
C GLU A 430 -8.09 6.07 14.76
N ASN A 431 -7.91 7.18 14.04
CA ASN A 431 -8.10 7.29 12.61
C ASN A 431 -6.76 7.37 11.88
N HIS A 432 -6.70 6.86 10.66
CA HIS A 432 -5.54 7.02 9.80
C HIS A 432 -5.25 8.50 9.53
N ARG A 433 -3.99 8.88 9.56
CA ARG A 433 -3.54 10.25 9.28
C ARG A 433 -3.46 10.54 7.79
N HIS A 434 -3.26 9.49 6.99
CA HIS A 434 -3.02 9.61 5.54
C HIS A 434 -3.99 8.73 4.77
N THR A 435 -4.39 9.20 3.59
CA THR A 435 -5.23 8.42 2.68
C THR A 435 -4.35 7.64 1.71
N LEU A 436 -4.40 6.31 1.79
CA LEU A 436 -3.69 5.40 0.89
C LEU A 436 -4.49 5.22 -0.41
N TYR A 437 -4.55 6.27 -1.22
CA TYR A 437 -5.36 6.30 -2.43
C TYR A 437 -5.11 5.11 -3.36
N GLY A 438 -6.19 4.50 -3.82
CA GLY A 438 -6.18 3.49 -4.87
C GLY A 438 -5.82 2.07 -4.41
N ALA A 439 -5.57 1.86 -3.12
CA ALA A 439 -5.33 0.54 -2.58
C ALA A 439 -6.61 -0.30 -2.60
N LEU A 440 -6.55 -1.50 -3.18
CA LEU A 440 -7.57 -2.53 -3.08
C LEU A 440 -7.40 -3.28 -1.77
N VAL A 441 -8.40 -3.29 -0.90
CA VAL A 441 -8.37 -4.05 0.35
C VAL A 441 -8.63 -5.54 0.11
N GLY A 442 -8.27 -6.38 1.09
CA GLY A 442 -8.44 -7.84 1.02
C GLY A 442 -9.84 -8.31 0.67
N GLY A 443 -10.85 -7.68 1.25
CA GLY A 443 -12.23 -7.84 0.85
C GLY A 443 -13.10 -8.65 1.80
N PRO A 444 -14.35 -8.93 1.40
CA PRO A 444 -15.37 -9.51 2.27
C PRO A 444 -15.21 -11.01 2.47
N GLY A 445 -15.88 -11.49 3.51
CA GLY A 445 -16.13 -12.90 3.74
C GLY A 445 -17.05 -13.51 2.68
N LYS A 446 -17.20 -14.84 2.76
CA LYS A 446 -18.05 -15.63 1.86
C LYS A 446 -19.53 -15.23 1.87
N ASP A 447 -19.95 -14.54 2.91
CA ASP A 447 -21.31 -14.02 3.14
C ASP A 447 -21.44 -12.52 2.84
N ASP A 448 -20.48 -11.91 2.15
CA ASP A 448 -20.36 -10.48 1.90
C ASP A 448 -20.12 -9.62 3.16
N SER A 449 -19.83 -10.20 4.30
CA SER A 449 -19.50 -9.45 5.51
C SER A 449 -18.14 -8.77 5.39
N TYR A 450 -18.06 -7.51 5.78
CA TYR A 450 -16.82 -6.72 5.80
C TYR A 450 -16.91 -5.62 6.85
N ARG A 451 -15.82 -5.43 7.58
CA ARG A 451 -15.64 -4.35 8.54
C ARG A 451 -14.37 -3.58 8.20
N ASP A 452 -14.49 -2.26 8.24
CA ASP A 452 -13.37 -1.34 7.95
C ASP A 452 -12.61 -1.06 9.26
N GLU A 453 -11.72 -1.98 9.64
CA GLU A 453 -10.97 -1.96 10.90
C GLU A 453 -9.48 -2.21 10.64
N THR A 454 -8.59 -1.35 11.14
CA THR A 454 -7.14 -1.44 10.95
C THR A 454 -6.55 -2.77 11.44
N ASN A 455 -7.09 -3.34 12.51
CA ASN A 455 -6.61 -4.60 13.09
C ASN A 455 -7.10 -5.86 12.35
N ASP A 456 -8.06 -5.74 11.43
CA ASP A 456 -8.47 -6.85 10.57
C ASP A 456 -7.51 -6.96 9.36
N TYR A 457 -6.36 -7.59 9.59
CA TYR A 457 -5.34 -7.79 8.55
C TYR A 457 -5.72 -8.81 7.48
N VAL A 458 -6.87 -9.48 7.59
CA VAL A 458 -7.38 -10.39 6.55
C VAL A 458 -8.23 -9.64 5.54
N SER A 459 -9.22 -8.86 6.04
CA SER A 459 -10.17 -8.15 5.16
C SER A 459 -9.67 -6.78 4.71
N ASN A 460 -8.79 -6.13 5.51
CA ASN A 460 -8.27 -4.78 5.26
C ASN A 460 -6.79 -4.73 4.87
N GLU A 461 -6.14 -5.89 4.69
CA GLU A 461 -4.81 -5.89 4.09
C GLU A 461 -4.83 -5.24 2.71
N VAL A 462 -3.77 -4.56 2.39
CA VAL A 462 -3.47 -4.00 1.07
C VAL A 462 -2.06 -4.43 0.70
N ALA A 463 -1.84 -4.83 -0.56
CA ALA A 463 -0.54 -5.32 -0.99
C ALA A 463 -0.28 -5.01 -2.46
N ILE A 464 0.99 -5.00 -2.84
CA ILE A 464 1.38 -4.74 -4.23
C ILE A 464 0.80 -5.77 -5.20
N ASP A 465 0.69 -7.04 -4.79
CA ASP A 465 0.09 -8.10 -5.60
C ASP A 465 -1.43 -7.97 -5.71
N TYR A 466 -2.12 -7.40 -4.70
CA TYR A 466 -3.56 -7.13 -4.76
C TYR A 466 -3.88 -6.10 -5.85
N ASN A 467 -3.05 -5.08 -5.97
CA ASN A 467 -3.26 -3.98 -6.89
C ASN A 467 -2.78 -4.28 -8.33
N ALA A 468 -1.95 -5.30 -8.57
CA ALA A 468 -1.31 -5.49 -9.87
C ALA A 468 -2.34 -5.78 -11.00
N ALA A 469 -3.10 -6.85 -10.87
CA ALA A 469 -4.16 -7.16 -11.83
C ALA A 469 -5.32 -6.15 -11.76
N PHE A 470 -5.61 -5.61 -10.56
CA PHE A 470 -6.63 -4.58 -10.39
C PHE A 470 -6.32 -3.32 -11.20
N THR A 471 -5.07 -2.87 -11.24
CA THR A 471 -4.64 -1.73 -12.07
C THR A 471 -4.83 -2.03 -13.57
N GLY A 472 -4.49 -3.25 -14.01
CA GLY A 472 -4.76 -3.70 -15.39
C GLY A 472 -6.26 -3.74 -15.72
N ASN A 473 -7.08 -4.22 -14.79
CA ASN A 473 -8.53 -4.19 -14.94
C ASN A 473 -9.09 -2.76 -14.99
N ALA A 474 -8.54 -1.84 -14.19
CA ALA A 474 -8.94 -0.43 -14.25
C ALA A 474 -8.63 0.21 -15.61
N ALA A 475 -7.47 -0.11 -16.21
CA ALA A 475 -7.13 0.31 -17.57
C ALA A 475 -8.11 -0.27 -18.61
N LYS A 476 -8.46 -1.55 -18.49
CA LYS A 476 -9.47 -2.18 -19.38
C LYS A 476 -10.87 -1.59 -19.19
N MET A 477 -11.28 -1.32 -17.97
CA MET A 477 -12.56 -0.66 -17.70
C MET A 477 -12.60 0.76 -18.30
N PHE A 478 -11.48 1.50 -18.21
CA PHE A 478 -11.35 2.78 -18.89
C PHE A 478 -11.44 2.63 -20.41
N GLN A 479 -10.76 1.64 -21.00
CA GLN A 479 -10.84 1.37 -22.44
C GLN A 479 -12.29 1.09 -22.90
N LEU A 480 -13.06 0.36 -22.09
CA LEU A 480 -14.43 -0.02 -22.42
C LEU A 480 -15.45 1.11 -22.18
N TYR A 481 -15.28 1.88 -21.13
CA TYR A 481 -16.34 2.77 -20.62
C TYR A 481 -15.86 4.18 -20.27
N GLY A 482 -14.56 4.46 -20.38
CA GLY A 482 -13.96 5.74 -19.97
C GLY A 482 -13.94 6.81 -21.06
N ALA A 483 -14.59 6.61 -22.19
CA ALA A 483 -14.57 7.59 -23.27
C ALA A 483 -15.06 8.97 -22.80
N GLY A 484 -14.22 10.01 -22.95
CA GLY A 484 -14.52 11.37 -22.50
C GLY A 484 -14.29 11.63 -21.00
N GLN A 485 -13.87 10.63 -20.22
CA GLN A 485 -13.48 10.82 -18.83
C GLN A 485 -12.03 11.32 -18.74
N SER A 486 -11.72 12.02 -17.65
CA SER A 486 -10.39 12.53 -17.36
C SER A 486 -9.99 12.20 -15.92
N PRO A 487 -8.69 12.03 -15.64
CA PRO A 487 -8.19 11.92 -14.28
C PRO A 487 -8.41 13.22 -13.52
N LEU A 488 -8.31 13.18 -12.21
CA LEU A 488 -8.41 14.36 -11.36
C LEU A 488 -7.24 15.30 -11.64
N PRO A 489 -7.49 16.61 -11.85
CA PRO A 489 -6.41 17.57 -12.02
C PRO A 489 -5.68 17.79 -10.68
N HIS A 490 -4.37 18.03 -10.74
CA HIS A 490 -3.52 18.33 -9.56
C HIS A 490 -3.63 17.29 -8.41
N PHE A 491 -3.89 16.05 -8.75
CA PHE A 491 -4.08 14.97 -7.79
C PHE A 491 -2.75 14.22 -7.50
N PRO A 492 -2.51 13.82 -6.23
CA PRO A 492 -3.32 14.12 -5.06
C PRO A 492 -3.12 15.57 -4.56
N GLU A 493 -4.10 16.10 -3.87
CA GLU A 493 -3.92 17.32 -3.11
C GLU A 493 -2.95 17.06 -1.95
N LYS A 494 -2.10 18.04 -1.65
CA LYS A 494 -1.20 17.94 -0.50
C LYS A 494 -2.01 17.94 0.79
N GLU A 495 -1.76 16.96 1.63
CA GLU A 495 -2.35 16.94 2.96
C GLU A 495 -1.83 18.09 3.80
N THR A 496 -2.70 18.65 4.65
CA THR A 496 -2.33 19.69 5.62
C THR A 496 -1.73 19.05 6.85
N PRO A 497 -0.46 19.31 7.20
CA PRO A 497 0.15 18.78 8.41
C PRO A 497 -0.58 19.24 9.68
N GLU A 498 -0.67 18.34 10.64
CA GLU A 498 -1.02 18.67 12.02
C GLU A 498 0.15 19.35 12.75
N ASP A 499 -0.02 19.72 14.02
CA ASP A 499 1.12 20.13 14.84
C ASP A 499 2.04 18.93 15.10
N GLU A 500 3.16 18.88 14.40
CA GLU A 500 4.09 17.74 14.40
C GLU A 500 5.06 17.76 15.59
N PHE A 501 5.56 18.94 15.93
CA PHE A 501 6.46 19.17 17.06
C PHE A 501 5.78 20.15 18.01
N PHE A 502 5.64 19.82 19.28
CA PHE A 502 4.98 20.72 20.23
C PHE A 502 5.36 20.41 21.67
N ALA A 503 5.18 21.40 22.53
CA ALA A 503 5.32 21.29 23.98
C ALA A 503 3.94 21.10 24.63
N GLU A 504 3.85 20.11 25.55
CA GLU A 504 2.82 20.03 26.57
C GLU A 504 3.44 20.42 27.91
N ALA A 505 2.77 21.26 28.69
CA ALA A 505 3.31 21.73 29.96
C ALA A 505 2.27 21.80 31.06
N SER A 506 2.76 21.74 32.30
CA SER A 506 1.97 21.95 33.51
C SER A 506 2.80 22.60 34.61
N ILE A 507 2.14 23.22 35.57
CA ILE A 507 2.75 23.66 36.82
C ILE A 507 2.93 22.40 37.68
N ASN A 508 4.18 22.02 37.94
CA ASN A 508 4.50 20.90 38.83
C ASN A 508 4.39 21.35 40.32
N SER A 509 4.98 22.50 40.64
CA SER A 509 4.90 23.13 41.94
C SER A 509 5.15 24.63 41.83
N SER A 510 4.64 25.41 42.77
CA SER A 510 4.94 26.86 42.86
C SER A 510 4.93 27.32 44.30
N GLY A 511 5.67 28.40 44.59
CA GLY A 511 5.76 29.04 45.90
C GLY A 511 6.03 30.53 45.78
N ASN A 512 6.23 31.22 46.91
CA ASN A 512 6.42 32.67 46.92
C ASN A 512 7.72 33.13 46.25
N ASN A 513 8.65 32.22 46.00
CA ASN A 513 9.96 32.55 45.43
C ASN A 513 10.38 31.56 44.33
N TYR A 514 9.49 30.70 43.81
CA TYR A 514 9.83 29.77 42.73
C TYR A 514 8.62 29.32 41.92
N SER A 515 8.90 28.90 40.70
CA SER A 515 8.00 28.11 39.86
C SER A 515 8.72 26.87 39.36
N GLU A 516 8.08 25.71 39.43
CA GLU A 516 8.57 24.45 38.87
C GLU A 516 7.63 24.00 37.77
N ILE A 517 8.18 23.81 36.59
CA ILE A 517 7.42 23.53 35.35
C ILE A 517 7.80 22.13 34.87
N ARG A 518 6.78 21.35 34.53
CA ARG A 518 6.89 20.09 33.83
C ARG A 518 6.61 20.33 32.36
N VAL A 519 7.52 19.93 31.47
CA VAL A 519 7.35 20.03 30.02
C VAL A 519 7.61 18.67 29.40
N GLN A 520 6.70 18.24 28.52
CA GLN A 520 6.91 17.15 27.57
C GLN A 520 7.06 17.71 26.16
N LEU A 521 8.23 17.49 25.56
CA LEU A 521 8.50 17.82 24.17
C LEU A 521 8.12 16.63 23.30
N ASN A 522 7.22 16.85 22.35
CA ASN A 522 6.66 15.82 21.48
C ASN A 522 7.18 15.93 20.05
N ASN A 523 7.41 14.78 19.42
CA ASN A 523 7.59 14.62 17.98
C ASN A 523 6.53 13.63 17.46
N ARG A 524 5.50 14.16 16.81
CA ARG A 524 4.45 13.39 16.12
C ARG A 524 4.47 13.69 14.63
N SER A 525 5.68 13.90 14.07
CA SER A 525 5.83 14.16 12.63
C SER A 525 5.23 13.04 11.78
N GLY A 526 4.68 13.39 10.62
CA GLY A 526 3.99 12.48 9.72
C GLY A 526 3.94 13.00 8.27
N TRP A 527 4.45 14.23 8.01
CA TRP A 527 4.44 14.84 6.67
C TRP A 527 5.83 15.27 6.18
N PRO A 528 6.76 14.33 5.97
CA PRO A 528 6.82 12.93 6.41
C PRO A 528 7.29 12.78 7.87
N ALA A 529 7.19 11.56 8.41
CA ALA A 529 7.75 11.26 9.73
C ALA A 529 9.27 11.49 9.77
N LYS A 530 9.79 12.07 10.86
CA LYS A 530 11.20 12.47 10.98
C LYS A 530 11.80 12.03 12.32
N LYS A 531 13.00 11.44 12.26
CA LYS A 531 13.89 11.31 13.43
C LYS A 531 14.69 12.58 13.57
N THR A 532 14.78 13.13 14.78
CA THR A 532 15.64 14.28 15.06
C THR A 532 16.25 14.19 16.46
N ASP A 533 17.50 14.62 16.59
CA ASP A 533 18.23 14.76 17.85
C ASP A 533 18.58 16.24 18.12
N LYS A 534 17.83 17.17 17.51
CA LYS A 534 18.09 18.61 17.55
C LYS A 534 16.93 19.43 18.12
N LEU A 535 15.93 18.78 18.73
CA LEU A 535 14.80 19.50 19.30
C LEU A 535 15.21 20.27 20.54
N SER A 536 14.66 21.47 20.67
CA SER A 536 14.75 22.31 21.86
C SER A 536 13.46 23.12 22.04
N PHE A 537 13.31 23.68 23.23
CA PHE A 537 12.27 24.68 23.50
C PHE A 537 12.84 25.81 24.35
N ARG A 538 12.15 26.96 24.36
CA ARG A 538 12.46 28.08 25.21
C ARG A 538 11.32 28.35 26.18
N TYR A 539 11.69 28.62 27.44
CA TYR A 539 10.77 29.08 28.48
C TYR A 539 11.10 30.53 28.83
N TYR A 540 10.18 31.44 28.57
CA TYR A 540 10.35 32.86 28.70
C TYR A 540 9.78 33.36 30.02
N VAL A 541 10.55 34.21 30.73
CA VAL A 541 10.22 34.83 32.01
C VAL A 541 10.37 36.34 31.93
N ASP A 542 9.53 37.06 32.65
CA ASP A 542 9.65 38.50 32.87
C ASP A 542 10.23 38.72 34.27
N LEU A 543 11.41 39.32 34.38
CA LEU A 543 12.12 39.58 35.64
C LEU A 543 11.91 41.01 36.13
N THR A 544 10.88 41.72 35.69
CA THR A 544 10.58 43.13 36.11
C THR A 544 10.50 43.24 37.63
N GLU A 545 9.85 42.32 38.32
CA GLU A 545 9.73 42.32 39.77
C GLU A 545 11.07 42.01 40.50
N ALA A 546 11.90 41.16 39.91
CA ALA A 546 13.23 40.86 40.43
C ALA A 546 14.13 42.11 40.36
N VAL A 547 14.14 42.78 39.21
CA VAL A 547 14.92 44.00 38.98
C VAL A 547 14.44 45.11 39.90
N ASN A 548 13.14 45.31 40.06
CA ASN A 548 12.56 46.28 40.97
C ASN A 548 12.88 46.01 42.45
N ALA A 549 13.12 44.76 42.78
CA ALA A 549 13.56 44.31 44.10
C ALA A 549 15.09 44.37 44.29
N GLY A 550 15.86 44.80 43.27
CA GLY A 550 17.31 44.94 43.29
C GLY A 550 18.09 43.67 42.97
N PHE A 551 17.46 42.69 42.35
CA PHE A 551 18.08 41.43 41.92
C PHE A 551 18.28 41.41 40.38
N SER A 552 19.20 40.56 39.93
CA SER A 552 19.50 40.34 38.53
C SER A 552 19.09 38.94 38.06
N SER A 553 19.20 38.65 36.78
CA SER A 553 18.99 37.32 36.24
C SER A 553 19.98 36.26 36.79
N GLU A 554 21.16 36.69 37.27
CA GLU A 554 22.18 35.80 37.86
C GLU A 554 21.76 35.29 39.26
N ASP A 555 20.86 36.03 39.94
CA ASP A 555 20.33 35.66 41.24
C ASP A 555 19.22 34.60 41.14
N ILE A 556 18.62 34.43 39.96
CA ILE A 556 17.58 33.42 39.69
C ILE A 556 18.24 32.09 39.33
N LYS A 557 18.10 31.11 40.21
CA LYS A 557 18.70 29.79 40.03
C LYS A 557 17.78 28.86 39.26
N ILE A 558 18.36 28.16 38.28
CA ILE A 558 17.66 27.08 37.54
C ILE A 558 18.21 25.75 38.02
N SER A 559 17.29 24.83 38.33
CA SER A 559 17.60 23.45 38.70
C SER A 559 16.63 22.48 38.04
N THR A 560 17.04 21.23 37.83
CA THR A 560 16.21 20.19 37.26
C THR A 560 15.92 19.10 38.28
N GLY A 561 14.64 18.71 38.42
CA GLY A 561 14.20 17.62 39.28
C GLY A 561 14.14 16.28 38.52
N TYR A 562 13.51 16.27 37.35
CA TYR A 562 13.44 15.13 36.45
C TYR A 562 13.91 15.55 35.05
N ASN A 563 14.68 14.68 34.38
CA ASN A 563 15.27 15.04 33.09
C ASN A 563 15.60 13.79 32.26
N GLU A 564 15.02 13.68 31.07
CA GLU A 564 15.26 12.59 30.11
C GLU A 564 16.36 12.94 29.09
N GLY A 565 17.40 13.66 29.53
CA GLY A 565 18.60 13.91 28.74
C GLY A 565 18.73 15.33 28.18
N ALA A 566 17.86 16.27 28.59
CA ALA A 566 17.99 17.66 28.21
C ALA A 566 19.13 18.38 28.91
N SER A 567 19.78 19.30 28.23
CA SER A 567 20.57 20.38 28.83
C SER A 567 19.66 21.59 29.07
N VAL A 568 19.79 22.21 30.23
CA VAL A 568 19.03 23.41 30.63
C VAL A 568 20.00 24.57 30.82
N SER A 569 19.84 25.64 30.03
CA SER A 569 20.71 26.81 30.12
C SER A 569 20.37 27.67 31.32
N GLN A 570 21.33 28.49 31.79
CA GLN A 570 21.01 29.66 32.62
C GLN A 570 20.18 30.67 31.83
N LEU A 571 19.57 31.64 32.49
CA LEU A 571 18.79 32.69 31.84
C LEU A 571 19.65 33.51 30.87
N LYS A 572 19.10 33.73 29.69
CA LYS A 572 19.67 34.54 28.61
C LYS A 572 18.71 35.69 28.34
N PRO A 573 19.19 36.95 28.10
CA PRO A 573 18.31 38.04 27.72
C PRO A 573 17.66 37.73 26.35
N TYR A 574 16.37 38.03 26.24
CA TYR A 574 15.67 37.88 24.97
C TYR A 574 15.89 39.14 24.08
N HIS A 575 15.62 40.31 24.64
CA HIS A 575 15.97 41.61 24.04
C HIS A 575 16.85 42.42 24.98
N ILE A 576 17.84 43.10 24.39
CA ILE A 576 18.77 43.94 25.18
C ILE A 576 18.01 45.18 25.69
N GLY A 577 18.03 45.38 27.02
CA GLY A 577 17.37 46.53 27.70
C GLY A 577 15.94 46.27 28.14
N GLU A 578 15.39 45.10 27.90
CA GLU A 578 14.12 44.60 28.43
C GLU A 578 14.35 43.63 29.59
N HIS A 579 13.31 43.41 30.38
CA HIS A 579 13.40 42.48 31.54
C HIS A 579 12.95 41.05 31.17
N ILE A 580 12.79 40.75 29.87
CA ILE A 580 12.40 39.43 29.35
C ILE A 580 13.65 38.59 29.12
N TYR A 581 13.67 37.43 29.78
CA TYR A 581 14.72 36.42 29.65
C TYR A 581 14.12 35.09 29.26
N TYR A 582 14.99 34.15 28.82
CA TYR A 582 14.58 32.77 28.59
C TYR A 582 15.62 31.78 29.07
N THR A 583 15.19 30.59 29.47
CA THR A 583 16.02 29.41 29.52
C THR A 583 15.75 28.55 28.29
N GLU A 584 16.82 28.05 27.70
CA GLU A 584 16.75 27.09 26.59
C GLU A 584 16.95 25.67 27.14
N VAL A 585 15.99 24.81 26.82
CA VAL A 585 16.03 23.39 27.15
C VAL A 585 16.26 22.64 25.86
N SER A 586 17.44 22.01 25.71
CA SER A 586 17.88 21.37 24.49
C SER A 586 18.06 19.88 24.70
N PHE A 587 17.43 19.09 23.80
CA PHE A 587 17.60 17.65 23.70
C PHE A 587 18.63 17.27 22.63
N SER A 588 19.62 18.13 22.38
CA SER A 588 20.69 17.83 21.41
C SER A 588 21.40 16.52 21.75
N GLY A 589 21.46 15.60 20.77
CA GLY A 589 22.00 14.25 20.95
C GLY A 589 21.01 13.22 21.51
N VAL A 590 19.78 13.62 21.84
CA VAL A 590 18.71 12.71 22.28
C VAL A 590 17.75 12.50 21.12
N MET A 591 17.73 11.31 20.55
CA MET A 591 16.85 10.98 19.43
C MET A 591 15.39 10.98 19.87
N ILE A 592 14.55 11.76 19.18
CA ILE A 592 13.09 11.83 19.39
C ILE A 592 12.42 11.60 18.03
N TYR A 593 11.54 10.59 17.94
CA TYR A 593 10.89 10.21 16.70
C TYR A 593 9.56 9.48 16.96
N PRO A 594 8.61 9.49 16.02
CA PRO A 594 7.40 8.67 16.10
C PRO A 594 7.75 7.20 16.36
N GLY A 595 7.43 6.67 17.54
CA GLY A 595 7.79 5.31 17.94
C GLY A 595 7.33 4.97 19.36
N GLY A 596 7.39 3.68 19.71
CA GLY A 596 6.95 3.13 20.97
C GLY A 596 7.79 3.54 22.18
N GLN A 597 7.37 3.13 23.38
CA GLN A 597 8.08 3.33 24.65
C GLN A 597 8.53 4.79 24.90
N SER A 598 7.69 5.75 24.51
CA SER A 598 7.98 7.19 24.63
C SER A 598 9.14 7.71 23.77
N ALA A 599 9.50 6.99 22.67
CA ALA A 599 10.46 7.49 21.68
C ALA A 599 10.01 8.82 21.05
N HIS A 600 8.69 9.03 20.96
CA HIS A 600 8.08 10.24 20.39
C HIS A 600 8.01 11.43 21.34
N LYS A 601 8.42 11.30 22.59
CA LYS A 601 8.38 12.38 23.56
C LYS A 601 9.48 12.28 24.61
N LYS A 602 9.89 13.41 25.16
CA LYS A 602 10.83 13.51 26.27
C LYS A 602 10.35 14.52 27.28
N GLU A 603 10.55 14.21 28.56
CA GLU A 603 10.13 15.05 29.70
C GLU A 603 11.31 15.70 30.40
N VAL A 604 11.10 16.93 30.84
CA VAL A 604 11.97 17.63 31.78
C VAL A 604 11.11 18.39 32.77
N GLN A 605 11.54 18.38 34.04
CA GLN A 605 11.00 19.20 35.12
C GLN A 605 12.10 20.12 35.62
N PHE A 606 11.89 21.42 35.50
CA PHE A 606 12.86 22.43 35.90
C PHE A 606 12.21 23.49 36.79
N ARG A 607 13.00 24.02 37.72
CA ARG A 607 12.59 25.05 38.68
C ARG A 607 13.38 26.31 38.43
N LEU A 608 12.70 27.43 38.38
CA LEU A 608 13.25 28.78 38.47
C LEU A 608 12.99 29.27 39.90
N ALA A 609 14.04 29.64 40.61
CA ALA A 609 13.94 30.05 42.00
C ALA A 609 14.70 31.36 42.26
N ALA A 610 13.99 32.34 42.82
CA ALA A 610 14.56 33.53 43.40
C ALA A 610 15.29 33.19 44.72
N PRO A 611 16.16 34.08 45.27
CA PRO A 611 16.86 33.85 46.51
C PRO A 611 15.94 33.51 47.70
N ALA A 612 16.42 32.67 48.60
CA ALA A 612 15.65 32.24 49.76
C ALA A 612 15.23 33.43 50.62
N GLY A 613 13.97 33.44 51.07
CA GLY A 613 13.41 34.51 51.89
C GLY A 613 12.86 35.71 51.10
N THR A 614 12.94 35.70 49.80
CA THR A 614 12.27 36.68 48.92
C THR A 614 10.80 36.31 48.69
N SER A 615 9.97 37.30 48.35
CA SER A 615 8.54 37.12 48.09
C SER A 615 8.05 37.95 46.90
N PHE A 616 8.96 38.41 46.05
CA PHE A 616 8.62 39.21 44.87
C PHE A 616 8.23 38.36 43.64
N TRP A 617 8.51 37.07 43.63
CA TRP A 617 8.33 36.19 42.47
C TRP A 617 6.88 36.18 41.98
N ASN A 618 6.66 36.55 40.73
CA ASN A 618 5.33 36.61 40.12
C ASN A 618 5.35 35.94 38.71
N PRO A 619 5.11 34.65 38.60
CA PRO A 619 5.17 33.98 37.29
C PRO A 619 3.97 34.29 36.37
N LYS A 620 2.97 35.08 36.84
CA LYS A 620 1.77 35.37 36.02
C LYS A 620 2.01 36.35 34.88
N ASN A 621 3.09 37.12 34.92
CA ASN A 621 3.55 38.00 33.84
C ASN A 621 4.50 37.31 32.87
N ASP A 622 4.95 36.08 33.19
CA ASP A 622 5.80 35.32 32.30
C ASP A 622 5.03 34.86 31.08
N HIS A 623 5.57 35.10 29.87
CA HIS A 623 4.98 34.64 28.61
C HIS A 623 4.71 33.13 28.64
N SER A 624 5.69 32.32 29.06
CA SER A 624 5.58 30.85 29.02
C SER A 624 4.76 30.26 30.17
N TYR A 625 4.44 31.02 31.21
CA TYR A 625 3.56 30.57 32.29
C TYR A 625 2.07 30.77 31.96
N TRP A 626 1.79 31.65 30.99
CA TRP A 626 0.41 32.00 30.66
C TRP A 626 -0.41 30.78 30.23
N GLY A 627 -1.59 30.62 30.83
CA GLY A 627 -2.51 29.51 30.54
C GLY A 627 -2.10 28.15 31.14
N LEU A 628 -0.97 28.04 31.83
CA LEU A 628 -0.59 26.79 32.49
C LEU A 628 -1.49 26.50 33.69
N SER A 629 -1.71 25.24 33.95
CA SER A 629 -2.39 24.68 35.11
C SER A 629 -1.62 23.47 35.66
N HIS A 630 -2.13 22.81 36.69
CA HIS A 630 -1.57 21.55 37.18
C HIS A 630 -1.84 20.34 36.26
N THR A 631 -2.63 20.52 35.21
CA THR A 631 -2.90 19.49 34.21
C THR A 631 -2.00 19.68 32.99
N LEU A 632 -1.29 18.63 32.58
CA LEU A 632 -0.45 18.65 31.39
C LEU A 632 -1.32 18.93 30.14
N ALA A 633 -0.99 19.99 29.42
CA ALA A 633 -1.72 20.39 28.21
C ALA A 633 -0.78 21.05 27.20
N LYS A 634 -1.15 20.96 25.92
CA LYS A 634 -0.44 21.60 24.82
C LYS A 634 -0.50 23.12 24.96
N THR A 635 0.64 23.79 24.81
CA THR A 635 0.74 25.25 24.93
C THR A 635 1.60 25.85 23.82
N ARG A 636 1.13 26.96 23.24
CA ARG A 636 1.89 27.73 22.25
C ARG A 636 2.85 28.75 22.86
N TYR A 637 2.81 28.94 24.16
CA TYR A 637 3.66 29.89 24.90
C TYR A 637 5.01 29.30 25.32
N ILE A 638 5.28 28.04 24.97
CA ILE A 638 6.57 27.38 25.05
C ILE A 638 6.97 26.98 23.64
N PRO A 639 7.60 27.89 22.88
CA PRO A 639 7.95 27.62 21.49
C PRO A 639 9.01 26.53 21.36
N VAL A 640 8.85 25.70 20.32
CA VAL A 640 9.70 24.54 20.00
C VAL A 640 10.51 24.83 18.74
N TYR A 641 11.77 24.40 18.77
CA TYR A 641 12.72 24.59 17.69
C TYR A 641 13.31 23.25 17.25
N ASP A 642 13.48 23.07 15.95
CA ASP A 642 14.25 21.99 15.35
C ASP A 642 15.44 22.61 14.61
N GLU A 643 16.66 22.21 14.95
CA GLU A 643 17.90 22.82 14.41
C GLU A 643 17.94 24.35 14.56
N GLY A 644 17.37 24.87 15.65
CA GLY A 644 17.31 26.31 15.95
C GLY A 644 16.22 27.07 15.18
N ARG A 645 15.47 26.45 14.29
CA ARG A 645 14.34 27.05 13.57
C ARG A 645 13.05 26.84 14.35
N LEU A 646 12.26 27.88 14.55
CA LEU A 646 10.94 27.79 15.18
C LEU A 646 10.03 26.88 14.34
N VAL A 647 9.51 25.82 14.97
CA VAL A 647 8.60 24.85 14.33
C VAL A 647 7.22 24.81 14.98
N PHE A 648 7.08 25.35 16.19
CA PHE A 648 5.79 25.44 16.88
C PHE A 648 5.81 26.53 17.95
N GLY A 649 4.63 27.12 18.21
CA GLY A 649 4.41 28.11 19.26
C GLY A 649 4.76 29.53 18.86
N ASN A 650 4.72 30.43 19.84
CA ASN A 650 4.94 31.85 19.67
C ASN A 650 6.04 32.33 20.65
N GLU A 651 6.96 33.14 20.16
CA GLU A 651 7.87 33.92 20.99
C GLU A 651 7.14 35.14 21.58
N PRO A 652 7.61 35.75 22.67
CA PRO A 652 7.11 37.07 23.13
C PRO A 652 7.23 38.11 22.03
N ASP A 653 6.29 39.09 22.03
CA ASP A 653 6.31 40.24 21.11
C ASP A 653 7.51 41.16 21.35
#